data_0a90d5aa3caf8a7aaa2a3977397def75
#
_entry.id   0a90d5aa3caf8a7aaa2a3977397def75
#
_cell.length_a   1.000
_cell.length_b   1.000
_cell.length_c   1.000
_cell.angle_alpha   90.00
_cell.angle_beta   90.00
_cell.angle_gamma   90.00
#
_symmetry.space_group_name_H-M   'P 1'
#
loop_
_entity.id
_entity.type
_entity.pdbx_description
1 polymer ?
#
loop_
_entity_poly.entity_id
_entity_poly.type
_entity_poly.pdbx_seq_one_letter_code
_entity_poly.pdbx_strand_id
1 'polypeptide(L)'
;MNLNERLKDIKNNGIMNYISKDKIKATSDKDVLNFAFDIEACAINNKTEMLTYSIALMSCNNDSDLCYWYNNVSKFNDMLLNLNCKQINLFAHNCLYDVKPFLLDFVKRYGNKQRQEGYFLKKQWNEFEKIYEVLNFQSSDKENKELKPFEYRLLMKNGVFYKLTIATEFGLINFYDTFKLAPFSLKKCCSDFLGLNLGKDGLDYEKERTLNDELTKEELTYIYEDVFGLSYLVKLLKINGIDLNGQKVKYDKLTNSGQALANYKLTLLEDYLNKQNAFENENLYEMVDTKLMKTNFHKLKNKGNVTEIKSNIIFEALFPKQSYFQDAWQRHSYYGGLSAVEYNNVKKFSKRKNKNGIVLDVNSLYPYVMTSRLLPYGDVQYRDTPYKNMNENYKELYPLYIQDITIFDLKVKKNKMSFLQVKDNKYFSGRECLKNNIKDGKKVTLHLRLTNVLLDLLFECYEVKAYKLGGHMAFRGSYNLFKNYIEFWSKIKQENEGALRAFAKLMQNGLYGKFGMAGITEITNFINVNDVFTIEHTHENIVSDTIYLPMATFITSWAKDYLVKAINSNYERFMYCDTDSLHLYGTIQQVKEVEIGKKVYGLWDNEMCFEDFKYIGSKRYAEKNIKTHEWEIKCCGLTDEIMKKLDDINVFDVCEYSAKELSKMEYFTKEGDIYYYKDKACTQKIRGLIKSKKSKIIKGGTIIQEQPYMISLNNYFER
;
A
#
# COMPACT_ATOMS: atom_id res chain seq x y z
N MET A 1 -9.46 35.47 -7.15
CA MET A 1 -8.03 35.36 -7.50
C MET A 1 -7.67 33.89 -7.46
N ASN A 2 -7.13 33.34 -8.54
CA ASN A 2 -6.69 31.95 -8.51
C ASN A 2 -5.36 31.85 -7.74
N LEU A 3 -4.99 30.62 -7.31
CA LEU A 3 -3.82 30.44 -6.45
C LEU A 3 -2.49 30.83 -7.13
N ASN A 4 -2.39 30.69 -8.45
CA ASN A 4 -1.20 31.10 -9.20
C ASN A 4 -1.07 32.64 -9.24
N GLU A 5 -2.16 33.37 -9.42
CA GLU A 5 -2.17 34.83 -9.37
C GLU A 5 -1.79 35.33 -7.96
N ARG A 6 -2.37 34.69 -6.93
CA ARG A 6 -2.06 35.01 -5.54
C ARG A 6 -0.58 34.79 -5.21
N LEU A 7 -0.02 33.65 -5.61
CA LEU A 7 1.40 33.36 -5.40
C LEU A 7 2.29 34.34 -6.19
N LYS A 8 1.89 34.69 -7.39
CA LYS A 8 2.62 35.68 -8.22
C LYS A 8 2.63 37.07 -7.55
N ASP A 9 1.50 37.52 -7.00
CA ASP A 9 1.41 38.79 -6.29
C ASP A 9 2.28 38.79 -5.02
N ILE A 10 2.30 37.70 -4.26
CA ILE A 10 3.19 37.55 -3.09
C ILE A 10 4.66 37.68 -3.50
N LYS A 11 5.06 37.03 -4.60
CA LYS A 11 6.43 37.15 -5.14
C LYS A 11 6.77 38.56 -5.58
N ASN A 12 5.84 39.22 -6.24
CA ASN A 12 6.01 40.61 -6.71
C ASN A 12 6.12 41.61 -5.55
N ASN A 13 5.34 41.41 -4.49
CA ASN A 13 5.37 42.24 -3.28
C ASN A 13 6.58 41.95 -2.37
N GLY A 14 7.38 40.96 -2.71
CA GLY A 14 8.55 40.52 -1.96
C GLY A 14 8.19 39.49 -0.88
N ILE A 15 8.64 38.26 -1.07
CA ILE A 15 8.29 37.11 -0.24
C ILE A 15 8.67 37.30 1.23
N MET A 16 9.72 38.11 1.49
CA MET A 16 10.16 38.43 2.86
C MET A 16 9.08 39.11 3.69
N ASN A 17 8.15 39.83 3.07
CA ASN A 17 7.03 40.50 3.76
C ASN A 17 5.98 39.47 4.30
N TYR A 18 6.06 38.24 3.82
CA TYR A 18 5.16 37.14 4.22
C TYR A 18 5.84 36.10 5.10
N ILE A 19 7.11 36.31 5.47
CA ILE A 19 7.86 35.45 6.39
C ILE A 19 7.99 36.13 7.74
N SER A 20 7.46 35.48 8.78
CA SER A 20 7.54 35.95 10.17
C SER A 20 8.49 35.11 10.97
N LYS A 21 9.31 35.74 11.79
CA LYS A 21 10.11 35.13 12.85
C LYS A 21 9.44 35.22 14.22
N ASP A 22 8.22 35.70 14.26
CA ASP A 22 7.45 35.82 15.51
C ASP A 22 6.97 34.50 16.04
N LYS A 23 6.66 34.46 17.33
CA LYS A 23 6.06 33.29 17.95
C LYS A 23 4.60 33.14 17.53
N ILE A 24 4.19 31.92 17.20
CA ILE A 24 2.78 31.57 17.02
C ILE A 24 2.07 31.79 18.35
N LYS A 25 0.87 32.36 18.32
CA LYS A 25 0.03 32.58 19.48
C LYS A 25 -1.31 31.88 19.27
N ALA A 26 -1.78 31.16 20.31
CA ALA A 26 -3.15 30.71 20.41
C ALA A 26 -4.02 31.85 20.92
N THR A 27 -5.25 31.95 20.46
CA THR A 27 -6.22 32.95 20.94
C THR A 27 -7.00 32.43 22.12
N SER A 28 -7.05 31.09 22.29
CA SER A 28 -7.79 30.40 23.35
C SER A 28 -7.15 29.02 23.64
N ASP A 29 -7.26 28.59 24.91
CA ASP A 29 -6.91 27.24 25.37
C ASP A 29 -7.76 26.13 24.71
N LYS A 30 -8.87 26.48 24.06
CA LYS A 30 -9.76 25.57 23.32
C LYS A 30 -9.42 25.46 21.84
N ASP A 31 -8.45 26.24 21.36
CA ASP A 31 -8.11 26.29 19.94
C ASP A 31 -7.55 24.98 19.42
N VAL A 32 -7.94 24.66 18.18
CA VAL A 32 -7.33 23.63 17.35
C VAL A 32 -6.64 24.30 16.20
N LEU A 33 -5.32 24.28 16.23
CA LEU A 33 -4.47 24.91 15.23
C LEU A 33 -4.01 23.88 14.19
N ASN A 34 -4.15 24.20 12.91
CA ASN A 34 -3.72 23.34 11.81
C ASN A 34 -2.68 24.09 10.97
N PHE A 35 -1.52 23.51 10.79
CA PHE A 35 -0.43 24.05 10.00
C PHE A 35 0.06 23.06 8.96
N ALA A 36 0.30 23.56 7.74
CA ALA A 36 1.26 22.93 6.84
C ALA A 36 2.68 23.14 7.41
N PHE A 37 3.51 22.14 7.29
CA PHE A 37 4.80 22.08 7.95
C PHE A 37 5.81 21.37 7.05
N ASP A 38 6.98 21.99 6.90
CA ASP A 38 8.07 21.47 6.10
C ASP A 38 9.42 21.85 6.71
N ILE A 39 10.44 21.00 6.53
CA ILE A 39 11.81 21.29 6.99
C ILE A 39 12.79 21.13 5.86
N GLU A 40 13.86 21.95 5.95
CA GLU A 40 15.04 21.77 5.14
C GLU A 40 16.24 21.43 5.98
N ALA A 41 16.99 20.43 5.53
CA ALA A 41 18.15 19.94 6.23
C ALA A 41 19.27 19.57 5.26
N CYS A 42 20.51 19.71 5.72
CA CYS A 42 21.70 19.29 4.99
C CYS A 42 22.52 18.29 5.78
N ALA A 43 23.33 17.52 5.09
CA ALA A 43 24.33 16.68 5.70
C ALA A 43 25.59 17.50 6.03
N ILE A 44 26.10 17.32 7.24
CA ILE A 44 27.34 17.97 7.73
C ILE A 44 28.31 16.91 8.22
N ASN A 45 29.53 17.32 8.55
CA ASN A 45 30.57 16.44 9.09
C ASN A 45 30.83 15.21 8.23
N ASN A 46 31.15 15.41 6.95
CA ASN A 46 31.34 14.33 5.97
C ASN A 46 30.11 13.39 5.86
N LYS A 47 28.91 13.95 5.86
CA LYS A 47 27.65 13.21 5.75
C LYS A 47 27.37 12.20 6.88
N THR A 48 27.90 12.48 8.07
CA THR A 48 27.65 11.66 9.27
C THR A 48 26.56 12.24 10.17
N GLU A 49 26.30 13.55 10.06
CA GLU A 49 25.30 14.26 10.84
C GLU A 49 24.35 15.02 9.92
N MET A 50 23.13 15.26 10.41
CA MET A 50 22.11 16.05 9.72
C MET A 50 21.84 17.32 10.52
N LEU A 51 21.92 18.46 9.86
CA LEU A 51 21.55 19.77 10.39
C LEU A 51 20.24 20.23 9.76
N THR A 52 19.18 20.40 10.56
CA THR A 52 17.96 21.09 10.15
C THR A 52 18.18 22.60 10.28
N TYR A 53 18.20 23.29 9.16
CA TYR A 53 18.50 24.74 9.08
C TYR A 53 17.28 25.60 8.76
N SER A 54 16.17 24.99 8.33
CA SER A 54 14.92 25.70 8.04
C SER A 54 13.74 24.87 8.49
N ILE A 55 12.77 25.53 9.11
CA ILE A 55 11.50 24.98 9.57
C ILE A 55 10.44 26.01 9.20
N ALA A 56 9.50 25.65 8.36
CA ALA A 56 8.47 26.54 7.85
C ALA A 56 7.07 26.03 8.19
N LEU A 57 6.19 26.94 8.60
CA LEU A 57 4.79 26.64 8.89
C LEU A 57 3.87 27.67 8.25
N MET A 58 2.74 27.21 7.72
CA MET A 58 1.68 28.08 7.24
C MET A 58 0.33 27.61 7.78
N SER A 59 -0.49 28.54 8.28
CA SER A 59 -1.80 28.23 8.83
C SER A 59 -2.75 27.65 7.78
N CYS A 60 -3.43 26.55 8.16
CA CYS A 60 -4.51 25.97 7.36
C CYS A 60 -5.89 26.39 7.87
N ASN A 61 -6.01 27.09 9.00
CA ASN A 61 -7.29 27.49 9.58
C ASN A 61 -7.92 28.73 8.93
N ASN A 62 -7.09 29.58 8.32
CA ASN A 62 -7.50 30.84 7.70
C ASN A 62 -6.80 31.04 6.34
N ASP A 63 -7.13 32.11 5.66
CA ASP A 63 -6.52 32.49 4.38
C ASP A 63 -5.31 33.43 4.54
N SER A 64 -4.65 33.36 5.70
CA SER A 64 -3.38 34.05 5.92
C SER A 64 -2.29 33.34 5.10
N ASP A 65 -1.55 34.13 4.33
CA ASP A 65 -0.39 33.66 3.57
C ASP A 65 0.91 33.83 4.38
N LEU A 66 0.79 34.10 5.69
CA LEU A 66 1.93 34.29 6.57
C LEU A 66 2.61 32.94 6.85
N CYS A 67 3.88 32.86 6.52
CA CYS A 67 4.76 31.74 6.85
C CYS A 67 5.55 32.06 8.12
N TYR A 68 5.43 31.22 9.14
CA TYR A 68 6.30 31.29 10.31
C TYR A 68 7.57 30.47 10.04
N TRP A 69 8.73 31.09 10.25
CA TRP A 69 10.01 30.49 9.95
C TRP A 69 10.93 30.42 11.17
N TYR A 70 11.57 29.25 11.33
CA TYR A 70 12.53 28.96 12.39
C TYR A 70 13.78 28.31 11.79
N ASN A 71 14.97 28.54 12.40
CA ASN A 71 16.22 27.92 12.00
C ASN A 71 16.79 26.96 13.06
N ASN A 72 16.04 26.65 14.11
CA ASN A 72 16.52 25.83 15.21
C ASN A 72 15.42 24.94 15.77
N VAL A 73 15.64 23.62 15.75
CA VAL A 73 14.69 22.60 16.19
C VAL A 73 14.31 22.75 17.66
N SER A 74 15.31 23.03 18.54
CA SER A 74 15.06 23.16 19.97
C SER A 74 14.16 24.36 20.29
N LYS A 75 14.43 25.52 19.66
CA LYS A 75 13.59 26.72 19.82
C LYS A 75 12.16 26.48 19.29
N PHE A 76 12.06 25.75 18.20
CA PHE A 76 10.76 25.40 17.63
C PHE A 76 9.99 24.44 18.55
N ASN A 77 10.65 23.42 19.12
CA ASN A 77 10.04 22.54 20.10
C ASN A 77 9.58 23.31 21.34
N ASP A 78 10.40 24.23 21.84
CA ASP A 78 10.02 25.10 22.97
C ASP A 78 8.74 25.89 22.67
N MET A 79 8.63 26.43 21.45
CA MET A 79 7.42 27.15 21.03
C MET A 79 6.19 26.20 21.01
N LEU A 80 6.31 25.03 20.40
CA LEU A 80 5.19 24.08 20.30
C LEU A 80 4.75 23.55 21.67
N LEU A 81 5.70 23.17 22.53
CA LEU A 81 5.43 22.57 23.83
C LEU A 81 4.80 23.55 24.83
N ASN A 82 5.09 24.85 24.68
CA ASN A 82 4.58 25.92 25.57
C ASN A 82 3.35 26.64 24.99
N LEU A 83 2.82 26.21 23.82
CA LEU A 83 1.65 26.85 23.25
C LEU A 83 0.39 26.39 23.97
N ASN A 84 -0.28 27.32 24.66
CA ASN A 84 -1.51 27.05 25.40
C ASN A 84 -2.71 26.93 24.45
N CYS A 85 -2.95 25.72 23.94
CA CYS A 85 -4.08 25.39 23.08
C CYS A 85 -4.44 23.91 23.22
N LYS A 86 -5.68 23.57 22.89
CA LYS A 86 -6.19 22.20 22.97
C LYS A 86 -5.41 21.23 22.09
N GLN A 87 -5.08 21.66 20.86
CA GLN A 87 -4.45 20.79 19.88
C GLN A 87 -3.74 21.56 18.79
N ILE A 88 -2.56 21.08 18.43
CA ILE A 88 -1.80 21.51 17.25
C ILE A 88 -1.71 20.34 16.29
N ASN A 89 -2.09 20.53 15.05
CA ASN A 89 -1.94 19.56 13.97
C ASN A 89 -0.94 20.08 12.95
N LEU A 90 0.12 19.34 12.75
CA LEU A 90 1.19 19.62 11.79
C LEU A 90 1.09 18.61 10.65
N PHE A 91 0.94 19.09 9.45
CA PHE A 91 0.79 18.29 8.23
C PHE A 91 2.03 18.47 7.36
N ALA A 92 2.79 17.40 7.16
CA ALA A 92 3.91 17.36 6.24
C ALA A 92 3.66 16.37 5.11
N HIS A 93 4.40 16.52 4.01
CA HIS A 93 4.30 15.64 2.86
C HIS A 93 5.50 14.69 2.82
N ASN A 94 5.32 13.41 3.23
CA ASN A 94 6.33 12.44 3.61
C ASN A 94 6.93 12.71 5.01
N CYS A 95 6.05 12.92 5.95
CA CYS A 95 6.27 13.43 7.31
C CYS A 95 7.34 12.70 8.16
N LEU A 96 7.71 11.45 7.84
CA LEU A 96 8.74 10.74 8.59
C LEU A 96 10.10 11.46 8.53
N TYR A 97 10.40 12.10 7.41
CA TYR A 97 11.64 12.89 7.27
C TYR A 97 11.59 14.10 8.19
N ASP A 98 10.49 14.83 8.15
CA ASP A 98 10.32 16.10 8.86
C ASP A 98 10.21 15.95 10.37
N VAL A 99 9.58 14.86 10.82
CA VAL A 99 9.29 14.66 12.26
C VAL A 99 10.49 14.16 13.07
N LYS A 100 11.47 13.52 12.44
CA LYS A 100 12.61 12.92 13.15
C LYS A 100 13.44 13.90 13.99
N PRO A 101 13.84 15.08 13.50
CA PRO A 101 14.57 16.04 14.30
C PRO A 101 13.83 16.48 15.57
N PHE A 102 12.50 16.63 15.45
CA PHE A 102 11.64 17.00 16.58
C PHE A 102 11.55 15.91 17.62
N LEU A 103 11.28 14.69 17.17
CA LEU A 103 11.15 13.56 18.09
C LEU A 103 12.49 13.27 18.78
N LEU A 104 13.61 13.43 18.07
CA LEU A 104 14.94 13.27 18.63
C LEU A 104 15.21 14.30 19.74
N ASP A 105 14.99 15.59 19.49
CA ASP A 105 15.16 16.66 20.47
C ASP A 105 14.21 16.47 21.67
N PHE A 106 12.95 16.08 21.40
CA PHE A 106 11.97 15.78 22.44
C PHE A 106 12.40 14.62 23.34
N VAL A 107 12.85 13.51 22.78
CA VAL A 107 13.30 12.33 23.54
C VAL A 107 14.58 12.62 24.32
N LYS A 108 15.48 13.43 23.80
CA LYS A 108 16.68 13.89 24.54
C LYS A 108 16.30 14.67 25.80
N ARG A 109 15.28 15.50 25.77
CA ARG A 109 14.85 16.35 26.90
C ARG A 109 14.02 15.61 27.94
N TYR A 110 13.08 14.78 27.48
CA TYR A 110 12.04 14.21 28.35
C TYR A 110 12.16 12.69 28.53
N GLY A 111 13.12 12.06 27.87
CA GLY A 111 13.30 10.60 27.83
C GLY A 111 12.34 9.91 26.85
N ASN A 112 12.61 8.66 26.55
CA ASN A 112 11.78 7.84 25.67
C ASN A 112 10.54 7.31 26.42
N LYS A 113 9.46 8.06 26.40
CA LYS A 113 8.19 7.73 27.05
C LYS A 113 7.12 7.37 26.00
N GLN A 114 7.45 6.45 25.10
CA GLN A 114 6.53 5.95 24.10
C GLN A 114 5.42 5.10 24.74
N ARG A 115 4.16 5.41 24.43
CA ARG A 115 3.00 4.61 24.80
C ARG A 115 2.46 3.88 23.59
N GLN A 116 2.04 2.64 23.82
CA GLN A 116 1.44 1.80 22.79
C GLN A 116 0.07 1.32 23.22
N GLU A 117 -0.87 1.28 22.27
CA GLU A 117 -2.23 0.78 22.50
C GLU A 117 -2.44 -0.53 21.74
N GLY A 118 -3.05 -1.51 22.39
CA GLY A 118 -3.43 -2.77 21.76
C GLY A 118 -3.22 -3.99 22.64
N TYR A 119 -3.51 -5.15 22.10
CA TYR A 119 -3.17 -6.43 22.70
C TYR A 119 -1.81 -6.87 22.17
N PHE A 120 -0.89 -7.18 23.08
CA PHE A 120 0.41 -7.69 22.69
C PHE A 120 0.33 -9.20 22.51
N LEU A 121 0.89 -9.65 21.41
CA LEU A 121 1.04 -11.06 21.10
C LEU A 121 2.53 -11.42 21.25
N LYS A 122 2.86 -12.15 22.30
CA LYS A 122 4.22 -12.66 22.45
C LYS A 122 4.36 -13.93 21.60
N LYS A 123 5.24 -13.90 20.62
CA LYS A 123 5.57 -15.01 19.74
C LYS A 123 6.95 -15.54 20.07
N GLN A 124 7.10 -16.84 20.03
CA GLN A 124 8.40 -17.49 20.06
C GLN A 124 8.66 -18.14 18.70
N TRP A 125 9.86 -17.94 18.19
CA TRP A 125 10.30 -18.61 16.97
C TRP A 125 10.52 -20.09 17.26
N ASN A 126 9.85 -20.95 16.51
CA ASN A 126 10.09 -22.38 16.55
C ASN A 126 11.07 -22.75 15.43
N GLU A 127 12.33 -23.03 15.81
CA GLU A 127 13.40 -23.38 14.85
C GLU A 127 13.11 -24.66 14.08
N PHE A 128 12.38 -25.61 14.69
CA PHE A 128 12.05 -26.91 14.08
C PHE A 128 11.03 -26.76 12.96
N GLU A 129 9.98 -25.97 13.20
CA GLU A 129 8.89 -25.78 12.24
C GLU A 129 9.07 -24.54 11.37
N LYS A 130 10.07 -23.70 11.69
CA LYS A 130 10.31 -22.39 11.04
C LYS A 130 9.07 -21.50 11.01
N ILE A 131 8.31 -21.52 12.09
CA ILE A 131 7.12 -20.68 12.32
C ILE A 131 7.21 -19.99 13.67
N TYR A 132 6.45 -18.90 13.82
CA TYR A 132 6.27 -18.25 15.11
C TYR A 132 5.08 -18.83 15.85
N GLU A 133 5.32 -19.40 17.01
CA GLU A 133 4.26 -19.86 17.93
C GLU A 133 3.79 -18.71 18.82
N VAL A 134 2.48 -18.64 19.02
CA VAL A 134 1.86 -17.65 19.92
C VAL A 134 1.92 -18.17 21.34
N LEU A 135 2.70 -17.51 22.20
CA LEU A 135 2.85 -17.90 23.59
C LEU A 135 1.81 -17.27 24.52
N ASN A 136 1.41 -16.02 24.28
CA ASN A 136 0.50 -15.35 25.22
C ASN A 136 -0.15 -14.09 24.63
N PHE A 137 -1.36 -13.76 25.13
CA PHE A 137 -2.01 -12.47 24.93
C PHE A 137 -1.85 -11.65 26.22
N GLN A 138 -1.14 -10.54 26.15
CA GLN A 138 -1.15 -9.54 27.22
C GLN A 138 -1.98 -8.35 26.78
N SER A 139 -2.96 -7.93 27.59
CA SER A 139 -3.63 -6.65 27.34
C SER A 139 -2.66 -5.52 27.65
N SER A 140 -2.48 -4.58 26.73
CA SER A 140 -1.94 -3.28 27.11
C SER A 140 -2.91 -2.64 28.13
N ASP A 141 -2.38 -1.92 29.10
CA ASP A 141 -3.18 -1.25 30.12
C ASP A 141 -4.37 -0.51 29.48
N LYS A 142 -5.55 -1.11 29.58
CA LYS A 142 -6.80 -0.50 29.10
C LYS A 142 -7.19 0.75 29.88
N GLU A 143 -6.57 0.96 31.04
CA GLU A 143 -6.99 1.99 31.99
C GLU A 143 -6.48 3.40 31.64
N ASN A 144 -5.47 3.56 30.79
CA ASN A 144 -4.94 4.87 30.42
C ASN A 144 -4.92 5.11 28.91
N LYS A 145 -6.09 5.43 28.34
CA LYS A 145 -6.21 5.89 26.95
C LYS A 145 -5.60 7.28 26.71
N GLU A 146 -5.44 8.08 27.74
CA GLU A 146 -4.94 9.45 27.68
C GLU A 146 -3.43 9.47 27.91
N LEU A 147 -2.72 10.18 27.05
CA LEU A 147 -1.30 10.44 27.24
C LEU A 147 -1.12 11.43 28.40
N LYS A 148 -0.18 11.14 29.30
CA LYS A 148 0.26 12.12 30.30
C LYS A 148 1.21 13.14 29.64
N PRO A 149 1.37 14.34 30.24
CA PRO A 149 2.33 15.31 29.73
C PRO A 149 3.69 14.71 29.48
N PHE A 150 4.27 15.02 28.33
CA PHE A 150 5.55 14.53 27.83
C PHE A 150 5.62 13.02 27.53
N GLU A 151 4.48 12.36 27.43
CA GLU A 151 4.36 11.04 26.77
C GLU A 151 4.03 11.22 25.31
N TYR A 152 4.38 10.23 24.48
CA TYR A 152 4.03 10.25 23.08
C TYR A 152 3.56 8.90 22.57
N ARG A 153 2.78 8.94 21.49
CA ARG A 153 2.31 7.77 20.75
C ARG A 153 2.72 7.89 19.31
N LEU A 154 3.43 6.88 18.82
CA LEU A 154 3.85 6.78 17.43
C LEU A 154 3.04 5.68 16.74
N LEU A 155 2.29 6.05 15.71
CA LEU A 155 1.61 5.09 14.85
C LEU A 155 2.49 4.81 13.64
N MET A 156 3.24 3.72 13.71
CA MET A 156 4.00 3.14 12.60
C MET A 156 3.61 1.69 12.40
N LYS A 157 3.57 1.24 11.14
CA LYS A 157 3.29 -0.15 10.77
C LYS A 157 4.25 -0.57 9.67
N ASN A 158 4.99 -1.66 9.88
CA ASN A 158 5.97 -2.17 8.90
C ASN A 158 6.93 -1.09 8.38
N GLY A 159 7.46 -0.26 9.27
CA GLY A 159 8.35 0.85 8.92
C GLY A 159 7.67 2.07 8.26
N VAL A 160 6.36 2.06 8.09
CA VAL A 160 5.59 3.16 7.48
C VAL A 160 5.00 4.05 8.57
N PHE A 161 5.34 5.33 8.53
CA PHE A 161 4.81 6.35 9.42
C PHE A 161 3.39 6.78 9.03
N TYR A 162 2.53 6.98 10.02
CA TYR A 162 1.16 7.48 9.83
C TYR A 162 0.85 8.70 10.69
N LYS A 163 1.25 8.68 11.97
CA LYS A 163 0.96 9.75 12.92
C LYS A 163 1.91 9.69 14.12
N LEU A 164 2.34 10.85 14.60
CA LEU A 164 2.92 11.03 15.92
C LEU A 164 1.99 11.93 16.74
N THR A 165 1.71 11.56 17.98
CA THR A 165 0.98 12.39 18.95
C THR A 165 1.85 12.57 20.18
N ILE A 166 2.08 13.81 20.60
CA ILE A 166 2.82 14.18 21.83
C ILE A 166 1.84 14.91 22.74
N ALA A 167 1.81 14.55 24.01
CA ALA A 167 1.08 15.29 25.02
C ALA A 167 1.96 16.37 25.64
N THR A 168 1.42 17.58 25.76
CA THR A 168 2.01 18.70 26.50
C THR A 168 1.26 18.94 27.81
N GLU A 169 1.68 19.91 28.59
CA GLU A 169 0.91 20.37 29.76
C GLU A 169 -0.42 21.02 29.37
N PHE A 170 -0.56 21.51 28.15
CA PHE A 170 -1.72 22.27 27.69
C PHE A 170 -2.66 21.46 26.79
N GLY A 171 -2.11 20.58 25.95
CA GLY A 171 -2.90 19.83 24.96
C GLY A 171 -2.07 18.82 24.18
N LEU A 172 -2.46 18.58 22.93
CA LEU A 172 -1.84 17.56 22.06
C LEU A 172 -1.17 18.20 20.84
N ILE A 173 0.02 17.72 20.51
CA ILE A 173 0.69 18.00 19.23
C ILE A 173 0.59 16.74 18.37
N ASN A 174 0.05 16.87 17.17
CA ASN A 174 -0.07 15.78 16.22
C ASN A 174 0.69 16.08 14.93
N PHE A 175 1.48 15.13 14.45
CA PHE A 175 2.10 15.16 13.14
C PHE A 175 1.41 14.16 12.22
N TYR A 176 1.03 14.58 11.04
CA TYR A 176 0.30 13.80 10.04
C TYR A 176 1.05 13.78 8.70
N ASP A 177 0.99 12.64 8.03
CA ASP A 177 1.58 12.47 6.70
C ASP A 177 0.51 12.62 5.61
N THR A 178 0.56 13.71 4.85
CA THR A 178 -0.35 13.95 3.73
C THR A 178 -0.05 13.06 2.52
N PHE A 179 1.19 12.53 2.38
CA PHE A 179 1.53 11.57 1.33
C PHE A 179 0.69 10.28 1.43
N LYS A 180 0.20 9.91 2.62
CA LYS A 180 -0.69 8.76 2.80
C LYS A 180 -2.11 8.99 2.27
N LEU A 181 -2.47 10.25 2.04
CA LEU A 181 -3.74 10.66 1.43
C LEU A 181 -3.60 10.87 -0.07
N ALA A 182 -2.54 11.53 -0.49
CA ALA A 182 -2.23 11.83 -1.88
C ALA A 182 -0.78 11.38 -2.19
N PRO A 183 -0.55 10.10 -2.57
CA PRO A 183 0.78 9.52 -2.71
C PRO A 183 1.45 9.90 -4.04
N PHE A 184 1.54 11.18 -4.30
CA PHE A 184 2.22 11.80 -5.43
C PHE A 184 3.18 12.85 -4.89
N SER A 185 4.11 13.38 -5.68
CA SER A 185 4.93 14.51 -5.25
C SER A 185 4.05 15.71 -4.91
N LEU A 186 4.48 16.54 -3.93
CA LEU A 186 3.73 17.74 -3.53
C LEU A 186 3.42 18.63 -4.75
N LYS A 187 4.40 18.86 -5.61
CA LYS A 187 4.26 19.60 -6.86
C LYS A 187 3.16 19.05 -7.76
N LYS A 188 3.10 17.70 -7.91
CA LYS A 188 2.03 17.06 -8.69
C LYS A 188 0.67 17.19 -8.00
N CYS A 189 0.61 17.06 -6.70
CA CYS A 189 -0.62 17.28 -5.94
C CYS A 189 -1.13 18.73 -6.11
N CYS A 190 -0.23 19.71 -6.01
CA CYS A 190 -0.59 21.11 -6.17
C CYS A 190 -1.07 21.42 -7.59
N SER A 191 -0.38 20.90 -8.62
CA SER A 191 -0.79 21.06 -10.01
C SER A 191 -2.16 20.45 -10.29
N ASP A 192 -2.36 19.17 -9.92
CA ASP A 192 -3.50 18.40 -10.38
C ASP A 192 -4.77 18.65 -9.52
N PHE A 193 -4.63 18.91 -8.21
CA PHE A 193 -5.77 19.17 -7.32
C PHE A 193 -6.11 20.65 -7.16
N LEU A 194 -5.10 21.53 -7.24
CA LEU A 194 -5.26 22.97 -6.97
C LEU A 194 -5.10 23.84 -8.23
N GLY A 195 -4.63 23.26 -9.34
CA GLY A 195 -4.20 24.04 -10.52
C GLY A 195 -3.01 24.94 -10.22
N LEU A 196 -2.29 24.70 -9.13
CA LEU A 196 -1.18 25.53 -8.65
C LEU A 196 0.17 25.00 -9.16
N ASN A 197 0.89 25.83 -9.86
CA ASN A 197 2.22 25.49 -10.37
C ASN A 197 3.31 26.02 -9.44
N LEU A 198 3.92 25.12 -8.66
CA LEU A 198 5.10 25.41 -7.84
C LEU A 198 6.35 25.54 -8.71
N GLY A 199 7.31 26.35 -8.28
CA GLY A 199 8.59 26.57 -8.94
C GLY A 199 9.43 25.31 -9.10
N LYS A 200 10.61 25.44 -9.70
CA LYS A 200 11.63 24.39 -9.74
C LYS A 200 12.38 24.36 -8.41
N ASP A 201 13.01 23.21 -8.11
CA ASP A 201 13.87 23.05 -6.95
C ASP A 201 14.93 24.17 -6.91
N GLY A 202 14.95 24.92 -5.81
CA GLY A 202 15.84 26.08 -5.60
C GLY A 202 16.90 25.84 -4.55
N LEU A 203 17.01 24.60 -4.01
CA LEU A 203 17.94 24.28 -2.94
C LEU A 203 19.10 23.41 -3.45
N ASP A 204 20.31 23.75 -3.00
CA ASP A 204 21.47 22.88 -3.14
C ASP A 204 21.58 21.97 -1.92
N TYR A 205 21.19 20.72 -2.07
CA TYR A 205 21.20 19.71 -1.00
C TYR A 205 22.60 19.18 -0.66
N GLU A 206 23.60 19.43 -1.51
CA GLU A 206 24.99 19.03 -1.26
C GLU A 206 25.77 20.09 -0.49
N LYS A 207 25.25 21.31 -0.38
CA LYS A 207 25.88 22.42 0.35
C LYS A 207 25.83 22.16 1.85
N GLU A 208 26.99 22.06 2.49
CA GLU A 208 27.07 22.08 3.96
C GLU A 208 26.70 23.47 4.49
N ARG A 209 25.95 23.52 5.57
CA ARG A 209 25.42 24.76 6.16
C ARG A 209 25.66 24.80 7.67
N THR A 210 25.56 26.00 8.19
CA THR A 210 25.48 26.27 9.62
C THR A 210 24.14 26.93 9.97
N LEU A 211 23.79 26.98 11.25
CA LEU A 211 22.55 27.68 11.70
C LEU A 211 22.60 29.20 11.50
N ASN A 212 23.79 29.75 11.25
CA ASN A 212 23.98 31.19 11.04
C ASN A 212 24.01 31.60 9.55
N ASP A 213 23.97 30.64 8.64
CA ASP A 213 23.98 30.93 7.22
C ASP A 213 22.66 31.61 6.82
N GLU A 214 22.78 32.71 6.12
CA GLU A 214 21.64 33.40 5.53
C GLU A 214 21.15 32.64 4.28
N LEU A 215 19.83 32.47 4.19
CA LEU A 215 19.20 31.89 3.01
C LEU A 215 19.06 32.92 1.91
N THR A 216 19.33 32.52 0.68
CA THR A 216 19.12 33.36 -0.49
C THR A 216 17.62 33.63 -0.71
N LYS A 217 17.31 34.62 -1.53
CA LYS A 217 15.92 34.91 -1.91
C LYS A 217 15.27 33.74 -2.64
N GLU A 218 16.01 33.03 -3.46
CA GLU A 218 15.57 31.84 -4.20
C GLU A 218 15.25 30.70 -3.24
N GLU A 219 16.12 30.44 -2.26
CA GLU A 219 15.91 29.42 -1.25
C GLU A 219 14.69 29.72 -0.38
N LEU A 220 14.53 30.95 0.07
CA LEU A 220 13.34 31.39 0.82
C LEU A 220 12.07 31.29 0.00
N THR A 221 12.15 31.56 -1.31
CA THR A 221 11.01 31.41 -2.23
C THR A 221 10.59 29.95 -2.33
N TYR A 222 11.54 29.04 -2.49
CA TYR A 222 11.28 27.61 -2.55
C TYR A 222 10.61 27.11 -1.27
N ILE A 223 11.19 27.40 -0.10
CA ILE A 223 10.64 27.02 1.22
C ILE A 223 9.23 27.56 1.41
N TYR A 224 9.00 28.80 1.01
CA TYR A 224 7.68 29.41 1.09
C TYR A 224 6.65 28.70 0.20
N GLU A 225 7.02 28.41 -1.06
CA GLU A 225 6.14 27.77 -2.03
C GLU A 225 5.70 26.38 -1.57
N ASP A 226 6.58 25.61 -0.95
CA ASP A 226 6.26 24.25 -0.47
C ASP A 226 5.21 24.31 0.65
N VAL A 227 5.38 25.15 1.67
CA VAL A 227 4.36 25.27 2.73
C VAL A 227 3.09 25.98 2.26
N PHE A 228 3.17 26.89 1.29
CA PHE A 228 2.01 27.52 0.65
C PHE A 228 1.17 26.46 -0.08
N GLY A 229 1.80 25.71 -0.99
CA GLY A 229 1.12 24.64 -1.72
C GLY A 229 0.54 23.57 -0.78
N LEU A 230 1.32 23.14 0.22
CA LEU A 230 0.87 22.16 1.21
C LEU A 230 -0.29 22.69 2.06
N SER A 231 -0.30 23.98 2.44
CA SER A 231 -1.39 24.57 3.24
C SER A 231 -2.72 24.50 2.50
N TYR A 232 -2.72 24.85 1.21
CA TYR A 232 -3.92 24.81 0.37
C TYR A 232 -4.34 23.36 0.05
N LEU A 233 -3.39 22.45 -0.11
CA LEU A 233 -3.69 21.02 -0.26
C LEU A 233 -4.38 20.48 1.00
N VAL A 234 -3.89 20.80 2.20
CA VAL A 234 -4.52 20.42 3.47
C VAL A 234 -5.90 21.05 3.64
N LYS A 235 -6.05 22.34 3.29
CA LYS A 235 -7.37 23.00 3.28
C LYS A 235 -8.34 22.26 2.38
N LEU A 236 -7.93 21.93 1.16
CA LEU A 236 -8.78 21.18 0.23
C LEU A 236 -9.13 19.80 0.75
N LEU A 237 -8.13 19.01 1.16
CA LEU A 237 -8.36 17.62 1.52
C LEU A 237 -9.07 17.46 2.88
N LYS A 238 -8.66 18.22 3.90
CA LYS A 238 -9.06 17.98 5.28
C LYS A 238 -10.11 18.95 5.83
N ILE A 239 -10.12 20.19 5.36
CA ILE A 239 -10.96 21.24 5.94
C ILE A 239 -12.22 21.45 5.09
N ASN A 240 -12.05 21.75 3.81
CA ASN A 240 -13.14 22.09 2.90
C ASN A 240 -13.78 20.87 2.24
N GLY A 241 -12.96 19.84 1.95
CA GLY A 241 -13.32 18.69 1.12
C GLY A 241 -13.18 18.99 -0.38
N ILE A 242 -12.93 17.94 -1.15
CA ILE A 242 -12.93 18.01 -2.63
C ILE A 242 -14.38 17.89 -3.10
N ASP A 243 -14.82 18.78 -3.99
CA ASP A 243 -16.09 18.63 -4.68
C ASP A 243 -15.90 17.67 -5.86
N LEU A 244 -16.55 16.53 -5.80
CA LEU A 244 -16.55 15.51 -6.83
C LEU A 244 -17.99 15.33 -7.32
N ASN A 245 -18.32 15.94 -8.45
CA ASN A 245 -19.65 15.86 -9.07
C ASN A 245 -20.81 16.26 -8.11
N GLY A 246 -20.63 17.34 -7.35
CA GLY A 246 -21.61 17.85 -6.39
C GLY A 246 -21.58 17.15 -5.03
N GLN A 247 -20.74 16.15 -4.84
CA GLN A 247 -20.53 15.50 -3.55
C GLN A 247 -19.20 15.97 -2.93
N LYS A 248 -19.27 16.65 -1.77
CA LYS A 248 -18.07 17.03 -1.03
C LYS A 248 -17.48 15.83 -0.27
N VAL A 249 -16.30 15.43 -0.67
CA VAL A 249 -15.53 14.35 -0.02
C VAL A 249 -14.45 14.97 0.86
N LYS A 250 -14.60 14.84 2.17
CA LYS A 250 -13.64 15.31 3.16
C LYS A 250 -12.78 14.16 3.68
N TYR A 251 -11.48 14.43 3.79
CA TYR A 251 -10.47 13.45 4.21
C TYR A 251 -10.16 13.56 5.70
N ASP A 252 -10.88 12.86 6.53
CA ASP A 252 -10.66 12.81 8.00
C ASP A 252 -9.88 11.56 8.45
N LYS A 253 -9.69 10.58 7.59
CA LYS A 253 -8.89 9.39 7.91
C LYS A 253 -7.38 9.60 7.61
N LEU A 254 -6.54 8.71 8.13
CA LEU A 254 -5.08 8.81 7.99
C LEU A 254 -4.55 8.30 6.66
N THR A 255 -5.33 7.51 5.94
CA THR A 255 -4.90 6.83 4.70
C THR A 255 -6.02 6.79 3.68
N ASN A 256 -5.66 6.69 2.39
CA ASN A 256 -6.63 6.48 1.31
C ASN A 256 -7.54 5.28 1.54
N SER A 257 -6.98 4.13 1.96
CA SER A 257 -7.80 2.94 2.22
C SER A 257 -8.73 3.11 3.42
N GLY A 258 -8.32 3.88 4.44
CA GLY A 258 -9.18 4.27 5.56
C GLY A 258 -10.31 5.17 5.11
N GLN A 259 -10.01 6.13 4.22
CA GLN A 259 -11.00 7.03 3.65
C GLN A 259 -11.96 6.28 2.71
N ALA A 260 -11.44 5.35 1.89
CA ALA A 260 -12.26 4.49 1.03
C ALA A 260 -13.29 3.70 1.85
N LEU A 261 -12.89 3.12 2.97
CA LEU A 261 -13.80 2.43 3.88
C LEU A 261 -14.83 3.37 4.51
N ALA A 262 -14.43 4.59 4.92
CA ALA A 262 -15.35 5.55 5.50
C ALA A 262 -16.42 5.99 4.47
N ASN A 263 -16.02 6.28 3.24
CA ASN A 263 -16.94 6.63 2.16
C ASN A 263 -17.86 5.46 1.81
N TYR A 264 -17.32 4.24 1.74
CA TYR A 264 -18.14 3.05 1.48
C TYR A 264 -19.22 2.84 2.55
N LYS A 265 -18.90 3.08 3.83
CA LYS A 265 -19.90 3.00 4.92
C LYS A 265 -21.04 4.01 4.73
N LEU A 266 -20.74 5.21 4.24
CA LEU A 266 -21.75 6.22 3.92
C LEU A 266 -22.62 5.78 2.72
N THR A 267 -21.99 5.27 1.67
CA THR A 267 -22.72 4.70 0.52
C THR A 267 -23.67 3.56 0.95
N LEU A 268 -23.22 2.66 1.83
CA LEU A 268 -24.09 1.60 2.37
C LEU A 268 -25.29 2.16 3.15
N LEU A 269 -25.11 3.25 3.89
CA LEU A 269 -26.23 3.92 4.56
C LEU A 269 -27.21 4.51 3.55
N GLU A 270 -26.74 5.14 2.49
CA GLU A 270 -27.56 5.67 1.40
C GLU A 270 -28.32 4.55 0.68
N ASP A 271 -27.64 3.45 0.33
CA ASP A 271 -28.26 2.26 -0.27
C ASP A 271 -29.36 1.67 0.61
N TYR A 272 -29.11 1.56 1.91
CA TYR A 272 -30.08 1.09 2.89
C TYR A 272 -31.31 2.00 2.96
N LEU A 273 -31.12 3.32 3.06
CA LEU A 273 -32.23 4.30 3.16
C LEU A 273 -33.11 4.30 1.89
N ASN A 274 -32.50 4.06 0.74
CA ASN A 274 -33.17 4.06 -0.56
C ASN A 274 -33.63 2.65 -1.01
N LYS A 275 -33.38 1.59 -0.23
CA LYS A 275 -33.63 0.19 -0.57
C LYS A 275 -33.04 -0.20 -1.93
N GLN A 276 -31.76 0.10 -2.13
CA GLN A 276 -31.06 -0.13 -3.40
C GLN A 276 -30.00 -1.23 -3.27
N ASN A 277 -29.59 -1.79 -4.40
CA ASN A 277 -28.49 -2.75 -4.51
C ASN A 277 -28.69 -3.99 -3.63
N ALA A 278 -27.76 -4.27 -2.71
CA ALA A 278 -27.88 -5.41 -1.81
C ALA A 278 -29.15 -5.36 -0.95
N PHE A 279 -29.68 -4.18 -0.66
CA PHE A 279 -30.88 -3.97 0.16
C PHE A 279 -32.20 -4.06 -0.61
N GLU A 280 -32.18 -4.34 -1.91
CA GLU A 280 -33.34 -4.84 -2.66
C GLU A 280 -33.74 -6.25 -2.16
N ASN A 281 -32.81 -7.00 -1.55
CA ASN A 281 -33.08 -8.26 -0.86
C ASN A 281 -33.72 -7.99 0.50
N GLU A 282 -34.98 -8.32 0.67
CA GLU A 282 -35.76 -8.08 1.89
C GLU A 282 -35.11 -8.71 3.12
N ASN A 283 -34.62 -9.94 3.05
CA ASN A 283 -33.97 -10.62 4.18
C ASN A 283 -32.74 -9.85 4.68
N LEU A 284 -31.94 -9.28 3.77
CA LEU A 284 -30.76 -8.51 4.10
C LEU A 284 -31.15 -7.15 4.68
N TYR A 285 -32.17 -6.52 4.10
CA TYR A 285 -32.74 -5.26 4.63
C TYR A 285 -33.27 -5.44 6.06
N GLU A 286 -34.11 -6.45 6.32
CA GLU A 286 -34.67 -6.74 7.64
C GLU A 286 -33.61 -7.09 8.68
N MET A 287 -32.56 -7.80 8.27
CA MET A 287 -31.41 -8.11 9.17
C MET A 287 -30.75 -6.83 9.68
N VAL A 288 -30.51 -5.87 8.82
CA VAL A 288 -29.90 -4.58 9.15
C VAL A 288 -30.87 -3.73 9.97
N ASP A 289 -32.13 -3.66 9.56
CA ASP A 289 -33.19 -2.90 10.23
C ASP A 289 -33.38 -3.39 11.68
N THR A 290 -33.43 -4.69 11.90
CA THR A 290 -33.49 -5.31 13.22
C THR A 290 -32.30 -4.90 14.11
N LYS A 291 -31.10 -4.83 13.55
CA LYS A 291 -29.91 -4.39 14.30
C LYS A 291 -29.97 -2.91 14.67
N LEU A 292 -30.42 -2.08 13.74
CA LEU A 292 -30.60 -0.64 13.96
C LEU A 292 -31.65 -0.37 15.06
N MET A 293 -32.82 -1.06 15.00
CA MET A 293 -33.90 -0.91 15.99
C MET A 293 -33.44 -1.33 17.41
N LYS A 294 -32.65 -2.37 17.54
CA LYS A 294 -32.09 -2.81 18.83
C LYS A 294 -31.00 -1.89 19.37
N THR A 295 -30.53 -0.92 18.60
CA THR A 295 -29.44 -0.03 19.00
C THR A 295 -29.94 1.15 19.81
N ASN A 296 -29.40 1.34 21.01
CA ASN A 296 -29.73 2.48 21.85
C ASN A 296 -28.96 3.75 21.43
N PHE A 297 -29.51 4.51 20.49
CA PHE A 297 -28.91 5.73 19.95
C PHE A 297 -28.71 6.82 20.99
N HIS A 298 -29.53 6.89 22.06
CA HIS A 298 -29.37 7.90 23.12
C HIS A 298 -28.03 7.74 23.85
N LYS A 299 -27.62 6.50 24.11
CA LYS A 299 -26.28 6.21 24.70
C LYS A 299 -25.12 6.50 23.78
N LEU A 300 -25.36 6.55 22.47
CA LEU A 300 -24.33 6.71 21.45
C LEU A 300 -24.18 8.16 20.97
N LYS A 301 -25.19 9.00 21.12
CA LYS A 301 -25.16 10.43 20.71
C LYS A 301 -23.93 11.19 21.22
N ASN A 302 -23.45 10.85 22.42
CA ASN A 302 -22.28 11.49 23.01
C ASN A 302 -20.94 10.94 22.43
N LYS A 303 -21.00 9.95 21.50
CA LYS A 303 -19.82 9.31 20.94
C LYS A 303 -19.51 9.70 19.49
N GLY A 304 -20.33 10.52 18.83
CA GLY A 304 -20.09 10.96 17.46
C GLY A 304 -21.34 11.42 16.70
N ASN A 305 -21.16 11.69 15.41
CA ASN A 305 -22.25 12.05 14.50
C ASN A 305 -23.19 10.85 14.29
N VAL A 306 -24.51 11.09 14.36
CA VAL A 306 -25.55 10.07 14.20
C VAL A 306 -25.43 9.33 12.85
N THR A 307 -25.11 10.05 11.79
CA THR A 307 -24.91 9.46 10.44
C THR A 307 -23.73 8.48 10.44
N GLU A 308 -22.59 8.85 11.03
CA GLU A 308 -21.43 7.96 11.14
C GLU A 308 -21.75 6.75 12.03
N ILE A 309 -22.47 6.93 13.12
CA ILE A 309 -22.90 5.84 13.99
C ILE A 309 -23.80 4.85 13.22
N LYS A 310 -24.80 5.33 12.50
CA LYS A 310 -25.70 4.50 11.70
C LYS A 310 -24.91 3.73 10.61
N SER A 311 -24.05 4.43 9.87
CA SER A 311 -23.24 3.80 8.82
C SER A 311 -22.32 2.70 9.37
N ASN A 312 -21.74 2.87 10.55
CA ASN A 312 -20.95 1.86 11.22
C ASN A 312 -21.79 0.64 11.64
N ILE A 313 -23.01 0.85 12.15
CA ILE A 313 -23.91 -0.25 12.57
C ILE A 313 -24.34 -1.08 11.35
N ILE A 314 -24.68 -0.43 10.23
CA ILE A 314 -25.03 -1.12 8.99
C ILE A 314 -23.83 -1.93 8.49
N PHE A 315 -22.68 -1.31 8.46
CA PHE A 315 -21.44 -1.99 8.05
C PHE A 315 -21.13 -3.21 8.94
N GLU A 316 -21.25 -3.10 10.26
CA GLU A 316 -21.01 -4.20 11.20
C GLU A 316 -22.12 -5.27 11.15
N ALA A 317 -23.32 -4.95 10.67
CA ALA A 317 -24.36 -5.93 10.43
C ALA A 317 -24.00 -6.82 9.23
N LEU A 318 -23.49 -6.22 8.15
CA LEU A 318 -23.07 -6.94 6.95
C LEU A 318 -21.71 -7.62 7.12
N PHE A 319 -20.78 -6.99 7.82
CA PHE A 319 -19.39 -7.42 7.96
C PHE A 319 -19.00 -7.48 9.44
N PRO A 320 -19.50 -8.49 10.17
CA PRO A 320 -19.26 -8.61 11.61
C PRO A 320 -17.78 -8.81 11.89
N LYS A 321 -17.33 -8.23 13.01
CA LYS A 321 -15.97 -8.41 13.50
C LYS A 321 -15.68 -9.88 13.73
N GLN A 322 -14.51 -10.31 13.29
CA GLN A 322 -14.08 -11.68 13.44
C GLN A 322 -13.17 -11.85 14.65
N SER A 323 -13.25 -13.01 15.29
CA SER A 323 -12.28 -13.37 16.32
C SER A 323 -10.90 -13.57 15.70
N TYR A 324 -9.85 -13.44 16.52
CA TYR A 324 -8.48 -13.72 16.10
C TYR A 324 -8.33 -15.10 15.46
N PHE A 325 -8.96 -16.12 16.05
CA PHE A 325 -8.90 -17.50 15.54
C PHE A 325 -9.60 -17.64 14.19
N GLN A 326 -10.74 -16.97 13.98
CA GLN A 326 -11.43 -16.96 12.70
C GLN A 326 -10.56 -16.28 11.63
N ASP A 327 -9.98 -15.11 11.95
CA ASP A 327 -9.08 -14.40 11.03
C ASP A 327 -7.84 -15.26 10.71
N ALA A 328 -7.14 -15.79 11.71
CA ALA A 328 -5.95 -16.61 11.52
C ALA A 328 -6.25 -17.86 10.67
N TRP A 329 -7.38 -18.54 10.92
CA TRP A 329 -7.79 -19.70 10.12
C TRP A 329 -8.03 -19.33 8.64
N GLN A 330 -8.70 -18.23 8.39
CA GLN A 330 -9.02 -17.75 7.03
C GLN A 330 -7.80 -17.18 6.29
N ARG A 331 -6.82 -16.63 7.00
CA ARG A 331 -5.61 -16.06 6.38
C ARG A 331 -4.81 -17.05 5.57
N HIS A 332 -4.90 -18.32 5.88
CA HIS A 332 -4.27 -19.36 5.05
C HIS A 332 -4.90 -19.47 3.65
N SER A 333 -6.15 -19.00 3.47
CA SER A 333 -6.84 -18.98 2.17
C SER A 333 -6.69 -17.66 1.41
N TYR A 334 -6.21 -16.60 2.07
CA TYR A 334 -6.07 -15.28 1.45
C TYR A 334 -4.74 -15.15 0.71
N TYR A 335 -4.79 -15.08 -0.61
CA TYR A 335 -3.66 -14.84 -1.50
C TYR A 335 -3.90 -13.57 -2.30
N GLY A 336 -2.83 -12.79 -2.54
CA GLY A 336 -2.86 -11.64 -3.44
C GLY A 336 -2.98 -12.02 -4.91
N GLY A 337 -2.68 -11.06 -5.79
CA GLY A 337 -2.64 -11.28 -7.23
C GLY A 337 -1.62 -12.34 -7.64
N LEU A 338 -1.93 -13.05 -8.72
CA LEU A 338 -1.06 -14.06 -9.31
C LEU A 338 -0.05 -13.39 -10.25
N SER A 339 1.25 -13.63 -10.04
CA SER A 339 2.29 -13.22 -10.98
C SER A 339 3.20 -14.39 -11.29
N ALA A 340 3.31 -14.75 -12.56
CA ALA A 340 4.04 -15.95 -12.98
C ALA A 340 4.60 -15.84 -14.41
N VAL A 341 5.71 -16.53 -14.66
CA VAL A 341 6.35 -16.71 -15.98
C VAL A 341 6.23 -18.16 -16.40
N GLU A 342 5.81 -18.45 -17.65
CA GLU A 342 5.89 -19.78 -18.22
C GLU A 342 7.22 -19.92 -19.02
N TYR A 343 8.25 -20.31 -18.32
CA TYR A 343 9.63 -20.36 -18.85
C TYR A 343 9.79 -21.24 -20.07
N ASN A 344 9.05 -22.34 -20.19
CA ASN A 344 9.14 -23.22 -21.36
C ASN A 344 8.69 -22.49 -22.64
N ASN A 345 7.59 -21.74 -22.54
CA ASN A 345 7.10 -20.95 -23.65
C ASN A 345 8.02 -19.76 -23.95
N VAL A 346 8.50 -19.05 -22.91
CA VAL A 346 9.49 -17.98 -23.07
C VAL A 346 10.74 -18.50 -23.79
N LYS A 347 11.33 -19.62 -23.36
CA LYS A 347 12.49 -20.25 -24.00
C LYS A 347 12.20 -20.71 -25.43
N LYS A 348 10.99 -21.22 -25.67
CA LYS A 348 10.55 -21.64 -27.03
C LYS A 348 10.47 -20.45 -27.97
N PHE A 349 9.87 -19.35 -27.53
CA PHE A 349 9.60 -18.18 -28.37
C PHE A 349 10.84 -17.27 -28.53
N SER A 350 11.72 -17.20 -27.52
CA SER A 350 12.98 -16.44 -27.62
C SER A 350 13.90 -16.90 -28.74
N LYS A 351 13.77 -18.17 -29.17
CA LYS A 351 14.55 -18.76 -30.27
C LYS A 351 13.96 -18.45 -31.66
N ARG A 352 12.79 -17.86 -31.76
CA ARG A 352 12.16 -17.55 -33.05
C ARG A 352 12.68 -16.22 -33.60
N LYS A 353 12.73 -16.13 -34.95
CA LYS A 353 13.11 -14.89 -35.64
C LYS A 353 12.11 -13.77 -35.36
N ASN A 354 10.80 -14.10 -35.43
CA ASN A 354 9.73 -13.19 -35.05
C ASN A 354 9.36 -13.44 -33.59
N LYS A 355 9.50 -12.42 -32.76
CA LYS A 355 9.21 -12.46 -31.31
C LYS A 355 8.01 -11.60 -30.93
N ASN A 356 7.14 -11.27 -31.90
CA ASN A 356 5.98 -10.44 -31.66
C ASN A 356 5.04 -11.04 -30.62
N GLY A 357 4.50 -10.18 -29.81
CA GLY A 357 3.49 -10.53 -28.80
C GLY A 357 2.61 -9.34 -28.42
N ILE A 358 1.71 -9.61 -27.51
CA ILE A 358 0.72 -8.66 -27.02
C ILE A 358 0.63 -8.69 -25.50
N VAL A 359 0.32 -7.54 -24.93
CA VAL A 359 -0.04 -7.36 -23.52
C VAL A 359 -1.51 -7.02 -23.44
N LEU A 360 -2.27 -7.86 -22.78
CA LEU A 360 -3.68 -7.64 -22.44
C LEU A 360 -3.79 -7.30 -20.97
N ASP A 361 -4.60 -6.31 -20.62
CA ASP A 361 -4.89 -5.90 -19.24
C ASP A 361 -6.39 -5.80 -19.01
N VAL A 362 -6.87 -6.26 -17.84
CA VAL A 362 -8.29 -6.18 -17.51
C VAL A 362 -8.63 -4.79 -16.97
N ASN A 363 -9.53 -4.10 -17.64
CA ASN A 363 -10.01 -2.81 -17.17
C ASN A 363 -10.63 -2.89 -15.78
N SER A 364 -9.85 -2.55 -14.73
CA SER A 364 -10.30 -2.50 -13.33
C SER A 364 -10.78 -3.85 -12.78
N LEU A 365 -9.95 -4.91 -12.84
CA LEU A 365 -10.31 -6.28 -12.47
C LEU A 365 -10.95 -6.41 -11.08
N TYR A 366 -10.31 -5.90 -10.01
CA TYR A 366 -10.88 -6.01 -8.66
C TYR A 366 -12.22 -5.28 -8.51
N PRO A 367 -12.35 -4.01 -8.92
CA PRO A 367 -13.64 -3.34 -8.96
C PRO A 367 -14.71 -4.08 -9.79
N TYR A 368 -14.35 -4.65 -10.92
CA TYR A 368 -15.25 -5.49 -11.72
C TYR A 368 -15.75 -6.70 -10.92
N VAL A 369 -14.85 -7.42 -10.26
CA VAL A 369 -15.23 -8.55 -9.40
C VAL A 369 -16.15 -8.09 -8.27
N MET A 370 -15.90 -6.93 -7.66
CA MET A 370 -16.71 -6.37 -6.57
C MET A 370 -18.15 -6.07 -6.99
N THR A 371 -18.41 -5.82 -8.27
CA THR A 371 -19.76 -5.50 -8.79
C THR A 371 -20.44 -6.66 -9.50
N SER A 372 -19.68 -7.65 -9.99
CA SER A 372 -20.21 -8.71 -10.86
C SER A 372 -20.27 -10.10 -10.23
N ARG A 373 -19.64 -10.30 -9.06
CA ARG A 373 -19.54 -11.63 -8.45
C ARG A 373 -20.28 -11.73 -7.13
N LEU A 374 -20.69 -12.96 -6.79
CA LEU A 374 -21.27 -13.26 -5.49
C LEU A 374 -20.19 -13.11 -4.43
N LEU A 375 -20.43 -12.26 -3.41
CA LEU A 375 -19.46 -11.92 -2.37
C LEU A 375 -20.01 -12.18 -0.96
N PRO A 376 -19.16 -12.56 0.01
CA PRO A 376 -19.59 -12.99 1.32
C PRO A 376 -20.06 -11.83 2.21
N TYR A 377 -21.07 -12.11 3.04
CA TYR A 377 -21.53 -11.23 4.13
C TYR A 377 -22.06 -12.03 5.31
N GLY A 378 -22.24 -11.35 6.44
CA GLY A 378 -22.82 -11.92 7.67
C GLY A 378 -21.88 -12.80 8.46
N ASP A 379 -22.45 -13.51 9.43
CA ASP A 379 -21.70 -14.34 10.36
C ASP A 379 -21.10 -15.58 9.67
N VAL A 380 -19.88 -15.92 10.10
CA VAL A 380 -19.16 -17.10 9.62
C VAL A 380 -19.70 -18.34 10.28
N GLN A 381 -19.99 -19.38 9.50
CA GLN A 381 -20.40 -20.70 9.98
C GLN A 381 -19.24 -21.69 9.86
N TYR A 382 -18.70 -22.12 10.98
CA TYR A 382 -17.67 -23.17 11.02
C TYR A 382 -18.27 -24.55 11.26
N ARG A 383 -17.77 -25.56 10.54
CA ARG A 383 -18.10 -27.00 10.72
C ARG A 383 -16.85 -27.83 10.54
N ASP A 384 -16.68 -28.86 11.39
CA ASP A 384 -15.54 -29.80 11.32
C ASP A 384 -15.65 -30.82 10.19
N THR A 385 -16.76 -30.81 9.47
CA THR A 385 -17.04 -31.73 8.36
C THR A 385 -16.86 -31.06 7.02
N PRO A 386 -16.58 -31.80 5.93
CA PRO A 386 -16.51 -31.23 4.59
C PRO A 386 -17.83 -30.60 4.15
N TYR A 387 -17.75 -29.49 3.43
CA TYR A 387 -18.94 -28.76 2.92
C TYR A 387 -19.84 -29.63 2.03
N LYS A 388 -19.27 -30.54 1.23
CA LYS A 388 -20.03 -31.48 0.37
C LYS A 388 -21.01 -32.34 1.16
N ASN A 389 -20.78 -32.59 2.45
CA ASN A 389 -21.61 -33.40 3.31
C ASN A 389 -22.79 -32.64 3.94
N MET A 390 -22.89 -31.33 3.70
CA MET A 390 -24.00 -30.52 4.18
C MET A 390 -25.27 -30.78 3.35
N ASN A 391 -26.45 -30.59 3.99
CA ASN A 391 -27.72 -30.67 3.30
C ASN A 391 -27.96 -29.49 2.35
N GLU A 392 -28.91 -29.61 1.44
CA GLU A 392 -29.15 -28.59 0.42
C GLU A 392 -29.58 -27.25 1.02
N ASN A 393 -30.44 -27.23 2.04
CA ASN A 393 -30.87 -25.98 2.69
C ASN A 393 -29.67 -25.20 3.26
N TYR A 394 -28.66 -25.89 3.81
CA TYR A 394 -27.45 -25.24 4.28
C TYR A 394 -26.64 -24.67 3.11
N LYS A 395 -26.53 -25.40 2.00
CA LYS A 395 -25.79 -24.96 0.81
C LYS A 395 -26.46 -23.76 0.12
N GLU A 396 -27.77 -23.73 0.06
CA GLU A 396 -28.55 -22.59 -0.44
C GLU A 396 -28.34 -21.34 0.44
N LEU A 397 -28.35 -21.49 1.76
CA LEU A 397 -28.18 -20.39 2.69
C LEU A 397 -26.73 -19.88 2.74
N TYR A 398 -25.76 -20.77 2.55
CA TYR A 398 -24.33 -20.49 2.63
C TYR A 398 -23.58 -20.96 1.37
N PRO A 399 -23.82 -20.33 0.21
CA PRO A 399 -23.28 -20.77 -1.09
C PRO A 399 -21.77 -20.54 -1.24
N LEU A 400 -21.17 -19.75 -0.37
CA LEU A 400 -19.73 -19.44 -0.37
C LEU A 400 -19.07 -20.15 0.81
N TYR A 401 -17.92 -20.79 0.56
CA TYR A 401 -17.19 -21.46 1.61
C TYR A 401 -15.68 -21.50 1.37
N ILE A 402 -14.93 -21.68 2.45
CA ILE A 402 -13.51 -21.98 2.47
C ILE A 402 -13.37 -23.42 3.00
N GLN A 403 -12.77 -24.31 2.22
CA GLN A 403 -12.61 -25.74 2.53
C GLN A 403 -11.17 -26.02 2.96
N ASP A 404 -11.00 -26.71 4.08
CA ASP A 404 -9.73 -27.31 4.45
C ASP A 404 -9.48 -28.57 3.61
N ILE A 405 -8.32 -28.66 2.97
CA ILE A 405 -7.93 -29.77 2.11
C ILE A 405 -6.47 -30.17 2.35
N THR A 406 -6.25 -31.46 2.57
CA THR A 406 -4.93 -32.07 2.61
C THR A 406 -4.69 -32.84 1.33
N ILE A 407 -3.63 -32.52 0.59
CA ILE A 407 -3.29 -33.13 -0.70
C ILE A 407 -2.04 -33.96 -0.54
N PHE A 408 -2.09 -35.22 -0.98
CA PHE A 408 -0.99 -36.18 -0.94
C PHE A 408 -0.35 -36.41 -2.31
N ASP A 409 -1.12 -36.22 -3.40
CA ASP A 409 -0.63 -36.39 -4.77
C ASP A 409 -1.27 -35.39 -5.71
N LEU A 410 -0.43 -34.49 -6.28
CA LEU A 410 -0.83 -33.38 -7.12
C LEU A 410 0.08 -33.23 -8.33
N LYS A 411 -0.50 -33.03 -9.51
CA LYS A 411 0.23 -32.69 -10.73
C LYS A 411 -0.62 -31.76 -11.61
N VAL A 412 -0.01 -30.68 -12.14
CA VAL A 412 -0.70 -29.82 -13.11
C VAL A 412 -1.03 -30.60 -14.38
N LYS A 413 -2.24 -30.43 -14.93
CA LYS A 413 -2.68 -31.02 -16.19
C LYS A 413 -1.97 -30.37 -17.37
N LYS A 414 -1.88 -31.10 -18.48
CA LYS A 414 -1.29 -30.59 -19.73
C LYS A 414 -2.02 -29.34 -20.20
N ASN A 415 -1.30 -28.33 -20.60
CA ASN A 415 -1.81 -27.05 -21.11
C ASN A 415 -2.73 -26.29 -20.10
N LYS A 416 -2.51 -26.48 -18.81
CA LYS A 416 -3.19 -25.73 -17.73
C LYS A 416 -2.19 -24.95 -16.91
N MET A 417 -2.63 -23.82 -16.39
CA MET A 417 -1.82 -22.94 -15.56
C MET A 417 -1.58 -23.54 -14.16
N SER A 418 -0.32 -23.59 -13.75
CA SER A 418 0.03 -23.85 -12.36
C SER A 418 -0.16 -22.57 -11.55
N PHE A 419 -1.26 -22.47 -10.81
CA PHE A 419 -1.59 -21.25 -10.01
C PHE A 419 -1.46 -21.44 -8.51
N LEU A 420 -1.32 -22.68 -8.05
CA LEU A 420 -1.33 -23.02 -6.63
C LEU A 420 -0.05 -22.57 -5.94
N GLN A 421 -0.21 -21.71 -4.94
CA GLN A 421 0.84 -21.27 -4.04
C GLN A 421 0.58 -21.83 -2.64
N VAL A 422 1.62 -22.18 -1.90
CA VAL A 422 1.50 -22.79 -0.55
C VAL A 422 2.21 -21.89 0.44
N LYS A 423 1.48 -21.36 1.41
CA LYS A 423 2.04 -20.59 2.53
C LYS A 423 2.50 -21.53 3.65
N ASP A 424 3.38 -21.01 4.47
CA ASP A 424 3.81 -21.64 5.73
C ASP A 424 4.23 -23.10 5.54
N ASN A 425 4.96 -23.37 4.46
CA ASN A 425 5.48 -24.69 4.13
C ASN A 425 7.01 -24.67 4.09
N LYS A 426 7.64 -25.60 4.78
CA LYS A 426 9.11 -25.68 4.88
C LYS A 426 9.81 -26.10 3.57
N TYR A 427 9.08 -26.69 2.63
CA TYR A 427 9.65 -27.21 1.36
C TYR A 427 9.43 -26.29 0.18
N PHE A 428 8.37 -25.46 0.19
CA PHE A 428 7.99 -24.61 -0.93
C PHE A 428 7.94 -23.15 -0.49
N SER A 429 8.45 -22.29 -1.36
CA SER A 429 8.29 -20.85 -1.20
C SER A 429 6.82 -20.45 -1.44
N GLY A 430 6.25 -19.63 -0.59
CA GLY A 430 4.90 -19.08 -0.77
C GLY A 430 4.69 -18.25 -2.04
N ARG A 431 5.75 -17.99 -2.80
CA ARG A 431 5.73 -17.27 -4.09
C ARG A 431 5.75 -18.21 -5.29
N GLU A 432 6.08 -19.46 -5.09
CA GLU A 432 6.20 -20.47 -6.15
C GLU A 432 4.83 -21.03 -6.55
N CYS A 433 4.55 -21.07 -7.85
CA CYS A 433 3.37 -21.73 -8.40
C CYS A 433 3.69 -23.20 -8.64
N LEU A 434 3.09 -24.11 -7.88
CA LEU A 434 3.44 -25.52 -7.86
C LEU A 434 2.95 -26.25 -9.12
N LYS A 435 3.87 -26.88 -9.85
CA LYS A 435 3.53 -27.82 -10.94
C LYS A 435 3.20 -29.22 -10.42
N ASN A 436 3.75 -29.58 -9.27
CA ASN A 436 3.48 -30.82 -8.52
C ASN A 436 3.88 -30.64 -7.06
N ASN A 437 3.60 -31.63 -6.21
CA ASN A 437 4.01 -31.63 -4.81
C ASN A 437 5.24 -32.49 -4.52
N ILE A 438 6.19 -32.57 -5.46
CA ILE A 438 7.43 -33.33 -5.32
C ILE A 438 8.58 -32.37 -5.02
N LYS A 439 9.35 -32.64 -3.97
CA LYS A 439 10.58 -31.95 -3.62
C LYS A 439 11.67 -32.98 -3.31
N ASP A 440 12.83 -32.82 -3.93
CA ASP A 440 13.98 -33.74 -3.78
C ASP A 440 13.58 -35.23 -3.96
N GLY A 441 12.76 -35.51 -4.98
CA GLY A 441 12.28 -36.84 -5.34
C GLY A 441 11.19 -37.42 -4.42
N LYS A 442 10.76 -36.69 -3.39
CA LYS A 442 9.75 -37.14 -2.41
C LYS A 442 8.46 -36.34 -2.55
N LYS A 443 7.31 -37.02 -2.38
CA LYS A 443 6.01 -36.33 -2.30
C LYS A 443 5.89 -35.63 -0.96
N VAL A 444 5.53 -34.35 -0.98
CA VAL A 444 5.28 -33.50 0.18
C VAL A 444 3.78 -33.37 0.38
N THR A 445 3.30 -33.60 1.58
CA THR A 445 1.89 -33.36 1.94
C THR A 445 1.63 -31.86 2.01
N LEU A 446 0.58 -31.40 1.33
CA LEU A 446 0.15 -30.01 1.32
C LEU A 446 -1.12 -29.85 2.16
N HIS A 447 -1.09 -28.92 3.12
CA HIS A 447 -2.25 -28.50 3.89
C HIS A 447 -2.70 -27.13 3.39
N LEU A 448 -3.91 -27.03 2.84
CA LEU A 448 -4.41 -25.83 2.18
C LEU A 448 -5.82 -25.49 2.65
N ARG A 449 -6.16 -24.22 2.59
CA ARG A 449 -7.51 -23.71 2.74
C ARG A 449 -7.87 -22.93 1.51
N LEU A 450 -8.86 -23.40 0.76
CA LEU A 450 -9.24 -22.83 -0.53
C LEU A 450 -10.71 -22.41 -0.50
N THR A 451 -11.00 -21.25 -1.05
CA THR A 451 -12.39 -20.88 -1.36
C THR A 451 -12.97 -21.89 -2.34
N ASN A 452 -14.30 -22.04 -2.36
CA ASN A 452 -14.94 -22.89 -3.37
C ASN A 452 -14.50 -22.54 -4.79
N VAL A 453 -14.32 -21.25 -5.09
CA VAL A 453 -13.83 -20.76 -6.40
C VAL A 453 -12.45 -21.33 -6.74
N LEU A 454 -11.51 -21.29 -5.79
CA LEU A 454 -10.16 -21.83 -6.01
C LEU A 454 -10.12 -23.35 -5.91
N LEU A 455 -11.04 -23.97 -5.18
CA LEU A 455 -11.16 -25.43 -5.12
C LEU A 455 -11.64 -25.99 -6.46
N ASP A 456 -12.64 -25.36 -7.10
CA ASP A 456 -13.10 -25.71 -8.44
C ASP A 456 -11.98 -25.54 -9.47
N LEU A 457 -11.27 -24.40 -9.40
CA LEU A 457 -10.12 -24.12 -10.26
C LEU A 457 -8.97 -25.13 -10.03
N LEU A 458 -8.76 -25.60 -8.78
CA LEU A 458 -7.78 -26.64 -8.49
C LEU A 458 -8.09 -27.93 -9.26
N PHE A 459 -9.32 -28.41 -9.19
CA PHE A 459 -9.71 -29.62 -9.93
C PHE A 459 -9.78 -29.42 -11.45
N GLU A 460 -10.00 -28.20 -11.91
CA GLU A 460 -9.87 -27.87 -13.33
C GLU A 460 -8.42 -27.97 -13.81
N CYS A 461 -7.46 -27.36 -13.09
CA CYS A 461 -6.09 -27.20 -13.54
C CYS A 461 -5.18 -28.36 -13.15
N TYR A 462 -5.51 -29.13 -12.11
CA TYR A 462 -4.66 -30.18 -11.58
C TYR A 462 -5.33 -31.56 -11.58
N GLU A 463 -4.52 -32.58 -11.75
CA GLU A 463 -4.82 -33.95 -11.42
C GLU A 463 -4.48 -34.15 -9.94
N VAL A 464 -5.52 -34.31 -9.09
CA VAL A 464 -5.38 -34.53 -7.66
C VAL A 464 -5.77 -35.97 -7.34
N LYS A 465 -4.76 -36.88 -7.32
CA LYS A 465 -5.00 -38.33 -7.19
C LYS A 465 -5.35 -38.76 -5.78
N ALA A 466 -4.78 -38.08 -4.77
CA ALA A 466 -5.01 -38.43 -3.37
C ALA A 466 -5.15 -37.17 -2.53
N TYR A 467 -6.31 -37.03 -1.86
CA TYR A 467 -6.60 -35.90 -0.97
C TYR A 467 -7.64 -36.27 0.10
N LYS A 468 -7.68 -35.47 1.17
CA LYS A 468 -8.67 -35.53 2.23
C LYS A 468 -9.27 -34.16 2.45
N LEU A 469 -10.59 -34.04 2.52
CA LEU A 469 -11.29 -32.82 2.92
C LEU A 469 -11.47 -32.81 4.43
N GLY A 470 -11.15 -31.68 5.04
CA GLY A 470 -11.36 -31.38 6.46
C GLY A 470 -12.62 -30.54 6.70
N GLY A 471 -12.60 -29.72 7.74
CA GLY A 471 -13.67 -28.77 8.06
C GLY A 471 -13.79 -27.63 7.06
N HIS A 472 -14.84 -26.81 7.21
CA HIS A 472 -15.06 -25.65 6.35
C HIS A 472 -15.59 -24.44 7.14
N MET A 473 -15.39 -23.27 6.57
CA MET A 473 -16.11 -22.04 6.94
C MET A 473 -17.01 -21.64 5.80
N ALA A 474 -18.28 -21.37 6.09
CA ALA A 474 -19.28 -21.01 5.09
C ALA A 474 -19.90 -19.64 5.37
N PHE A 475 -20.34 -18.99 4.30
CA PHE A 475 -20.80 -17.61 4.28
C PHE A 475 -22.05 -17.45 3.43
N ARG A 476 -22.93 -16.54 3.86
CA ARG A 476 -23.99 -16.04 2.97
C ARG A 476 -23.36 -15.27 1.81
N GLY A 477 -24.04 -15.18 0.69
CA GLY A 477 -23.59 -14.47 -0.49
C GLY A 477 -24.58 -13.42 -0.95
N SER A 478 -24.09 -12.26 -1.42
CA SER A 478 -24.89 -11.23 -2.07
C SER A 478 -24.15 -10.63 -3.25
N TYR A 479 -24.91 -10.22 -4.26
CA TYR A 479 -24.47 -9.38 -5.36
C TYR A 479 -24.66 -7.90 -4.98
N ASN A 480 -24.07 -7.02 -5.77
CA ASN A 480 -24.27 -5.57 -5.71
C ASN A 480 -23.86 -4.87 -4.39
N LEU A 481 -23.12 -5.55 -3.50
CA LEU A 481 -22.66 -4.96 -2.22
C LEU A 481 -21.87 -3.66 -2.41
N PHE A 482 -21.15 -3.51 -3.52
CA PHE A 482 -20.25 -2.37 -3.78
C PHE A 482 -20.71 -1.50 -4.98
N LYS A 483 -21.87 -1.77 -5.57
CA LYS A 483 -22.25 -1.21 -6.87
C LYS A 483 -22.14 0.32 -6.91
N ASN A 484 -22.91 1.05 -6.11
CA ASN A 484 -22.93 2.52 -6.14
C ASN A 484 -21.56 3.13 -5.79
N TYR A 485 -20.83 2.54 -4.84
CA TYR A 485 -19.49 2.99 -4.49
C TYR A 485 -18.52 2.88 -5.68
N ILE A 486 -18.52 1.74 -6.35
CA ILE A 486 -17.61 1.49 -7.48
C ILE A 486 -18.03 2.33 -8.70
N GLU A 487 -19.32 2.45 -8.99
CA GLU A 487 -19.84 3.28 -10.09
C GLU A 487 -19.47 4.75 -9.89
N PHE A 488 -19.64 5.30 -8.69
CA PHE A 488 -19.24 6.67 -8.36
C PHE A 488 -17.75 6.92 -8.67
N TRP A 489 -16.85 6.08 -8.13
CA TRP A 489 -15.42 6.27 -8.34
C TRP A 489 -14.97 5.92 -9.77
N SER A 490 -15.70 5.05 -10.47
CA SER A 490 -15.46 4.76 -11.89
C SER A 490 -15.76 5.97 -12.76
N LYS A 491 -16.85 6.68 -12.48
CA LYS A 491 -17.21 7.92 -13.16
C LYS A 491 -16.13 8.98 -12.98
N ILE A 492 -15.69 9.24 -11.73
CA ILE A 492 -14.61 10.18 -11.44
C ILE A 492 -13.32 9.78 -12.19
N LYS A 493 -12.97 8.49 -12.22
CA LYS A 493 -11.80 7.98 -12.95
C LYS A 493 -11.88 8.19 -14.45
N GLN A 494 -13.07 8.09 -15.05
CA GLN A 494 -13.28 8.24 -16.50
C GLN A 494 -13.30 9.69 -16.94
N GLU A 495 -13.90 10.56 -16.14
CA GLU A 495 -14.08 11.99 -16.44
C GLU A 495 -12.85 12.86 -16.15
N ASN A 496 -11.83 12.30 -15.46
CA ASN A 496 -10.65 13.04 -15.04
C ASN A 496 -9.35 12.40 -15.52
N GLU A 497 -8.29 13.20 -15.54
CA GLU A 497 -6.91 12.80 -15.82
C GLU A 497 -5.99 13.08 -14.61
N GLY A 498 -4.69 12.80 -14.74
CA GLY A 498 -3.69 13.12 -13.72
C GLY A 498 -3.95 12.50 -12.35
N ALA A 499 -3.77 13.29 -11.29
CA ALA A 499 -3.88 12.81 -9.91
C ALA A 499 -5.32 12.47 -9.51
N LEU A 500 -6.35 13.17 -10.02
CA LEU A 500 -7.76 12.85 -9.73
C LEU A 500 -8.14 11.47 -10.26
N ARG A 501 -7.71 11.14 -11.49
CA ARG A 501 -7.89 9.81 -12.06
C ARG A 501 -7.17 8.74 -11.21
N ALA A 502 -5.90 8.99 -10.89
CA ALA A 502 -5.11 8.07 -10.09
C ALA A 502 -5.68 7.90 -8.68
N PHE A 503 -6.18 8.99 -8.11
CA PHE A 503 -6.85 9.03 -6.84
C PHE A 503 -8.15 8.20 -6.83
N ALA A 504 -9.02 8.33 -7.82
CA ALA A 504 -10.21 7.50 -7.96
C ALA A 504 -9.84 6.00 -8.06
N LYS A 505 -8.76 5.66 -8.79
CA LYS A 505 -8.22 4.29 -8.83
C LYS A 505 -7.76 3.81 -7.44
N LEU A 506 -7.12 4.69 -6.65
CA LEU A 506 -6.72 4.36 -5.28
C LEU A 506 -7.91 4.14 -4.35
N MET A 507 -8.99 4.92 -4.49
CA MET A 507 -10.20 4.75 -3.71
C MET A 507 -10.88 3.39 -4.00
N GLN A 508 -10.99 3.00 -5.25
CA GLN A 508 -11.54 1.71 -5.64
C GLN A 508 -10.70 0.54 -5.10
N ASN A 509 -9.39 0.55 -5.37
CA ASN A 509 -8.50 -0.54 -4.99
C ASN A 509 -8.19 -0.55 -3.49
N GLY A 510 -8.16 0.61 -2.84
CA GLY A 510 -7.91 0.73 -1.40
C GLY A 510 -9.00 0.10 -0.55
N LEU A 511 -10.23 0.07 -1.03
CA LEU A 511 -11.35 -0.51 -0.30
C LEU A 511 -11.19 -2.03 -0.10
N TYR A 512 -10.93 -2.78 -1.18
CA TYR A 512 -10.74 -4.24 -1.02
C TYR A 512 -9.51 -4.56 -0.18
N GLY A 513 -8.42 -3.82 -0.38
CA GLY A 513 -7.20 -3.97 0.42
C GLY A 513 -7.42 -3.75 1.91
N LYS A 514 -8.37 -2.88 2.27
CA LYS A 514 -8.74 -2.64 3.67
C LYS A 514 -9.35 -3.87 4.33
N PHE A 515 -10.18 -4.63 3.63
CA PHE A 515 -10.71 -5.90 4.11
C PHE A 515 -9.63 -6.97 4.33
N GLY A 516 -8.56 -6.93 3.53
CA GLY A 516 -7.43 -7.86 3.61
C GLY A 516 -6.34 -7.49 4.63
N MET A 517 -6.47 -6.35 5.32
CA MET A 517 -5.46 -5.91 6.29
C MET A 517 -5.20 -6.96 7.37
N ALA A 518 -3.91 -7.13 7.69
CA ALA A 518 -3.53 -7.96 8.82
C ALA A 518 -3.96 -7.32 10.14
N GLY A 519 -4.56 -8.12 11.04
CA GLY A 519 -4.87 -7.70 12.40
C GLY A 519 -3.65 -7.70 13.32
N ILE A 520 -2.51 -8.22 12.85
CA ILE A 520 -1.25 -8.26 13.59
C ILE A 520 -0.28 -7.27 12.99
N THR A 521 0.29 -6.42 13.83
CA THR A 521 1.27 -5.42 13.43
C THR A 521 2.48 -5.52 14.33
N GLU A 522 3.69 -5.59 13.76
CA GLU A 522 4.92 -5.51 14.55
C GLU A 522 5.03 -4.16 15.25
N ILE A 523 5.45 -4.21 16.51
CA ILE A 523 5.76 -3.03 17.28
C ILE A 523 7.07 -2.47 16.76
N THR A 524 7.04 -1.21 16.42
CA THR A 524 8.23 -0.48 16.01
C THR A 524 8.60 0.51 17.10
N ASN A 525 9.77 0.32 17.70
CA ASN A 525 10.32 1.23 18.67
C ASN A 525 11.37 2.11 18.02
N PHE A 526 11.44 3.38 18.41
CA PHE A 526 12.58 4.21 18.13
C PHE A 526 13.62 4.03 19.24
N ILE A 527 14.82 3.65 18.84
CA ILE A 527 15.98 3.59 19.73
C ILE A 527 16.92 4.71 19.33
N ASN A 528 17.33 5.48 20.31
CA ASN A 528 18.40 6.45 20.15
C ASN A 528 19.71 5.84 20.67
N VAL A 529 20.64 5.58 19.75
CA VAL A 529 22.00 5.15 20.09
C VAL A 529 22.96 6.19 19.54
N ASN A 530 23.62 6.93 20.42
CA ASN A 530 24.58 7.98 20.04
C ASN A 530 24.02 9.01 19.06
N ASP A 531 22.81 9.49 19.32
CA ASP A 531 22.07 10.42 18.46
C ASP A 531 21.71 9.90 17.07
N VAL A 532 21.82 8.61 16.85
CA VAL A 532 21.30 7.92 15.67
C VAL A 532 19.95 7.30 16.03
N PHE A 533 18.89 7.78 15.40
CA PHE A 533 17.54 7.24 15.53
C PHE A 533 17.43 6.00 14.66
N THR A 534 17.45 4.83 15.28
CA THR A 534 17.21 3.56 14.61
C THR A 534 15.82 3.04 14.91
N ILE A 535 15.26 2.29 13.96
CA ILE A 535 13.99 1.59 14.13
C ILE A 535 14.33 0.17 14.56
N GLU A 536 13.90 -0.21 15.76
CA GLU A 536 13.96 -1.58 16.21
C GLU A 536 12.59 -2.25 15.98
N HIS A 537 12.61 -3.34 15.24
CA HIS A 537 11.48 -4.24 15.14
C HIS A 537 11.51 -5.21 16.31
N THR A 538 10.59 -5.06 17.25
CA THR A 538 10.46 -6.02 18.34
C THR A 538 9.73 -7.27 17.84
N HIS A 539 10.01 -8.43 18.44
CA HIS A 539 9.25 -9.66 18.19
C HIS A 539 7.84 -9.62 18.84
N GLU A 540 7.49 -8.51 19.47
CA GLU A 540 6.17 -8.25 20.00
C GLU A 540 5.25 -7.70 18.92
N ASN A 541 4.01 -8.12 18.91
CA ASN A 541 3.02 -7.68 17.93
C ASN A 541 1.79 -7.13 18.64
N ILE A 542 1.25 -6.06 18.09
CA ILE A 542 -0.06 -5.55 18.48
C ILE A 542 -1.13 -6.23 17.63
N VAL A 543 -2.14 -6.76 18.30
CA VAL A 543 -3.35 -7.25 17.65
C VAL A 543 -4.34 -6.11 17.57
N SER A 544 -4.73 -5.75 16.35
CA SER A 544 -5.80 -4.78 16.09
C SER A 544 -7.04 -5.51 15.55
N ASP A 545 -8.20 -4.88 15.73
CA ASP A 545 -9.43 -5.39 15.13
C ASP A 545 -9.26 -5.55 13.62
N THR A 546 -9.56 -6.76 13.10
CA THR A 546 -9.60 -7.02 11.67
C THR A 546 -10.97 -6.66 11.12
N ILE A 547 -10.99 -6.23 9.86
CA ILE A 547 -12.21 -6.10 9.09
C ILE A 547 -12.52 -7.48 8.51
N TYR A 548 -13.66 -7.67 7.97
CA TYR A 548 -14.17 -8.94 7.44
C TYR A 548 -13.29 -9.53 6.33
N LEU A 549 -12.27 -10.34 6.68
CA LEU A 549 -11.27 -10.93 5.77
C LEU A 549 -11.87 -11.76 4.63
N PRO A 550 -12.99 -12.51 4.81
CA PRO A 550 -13.61 -13.26 3.71
C PRO A 550 -13.85 -12.43 2.47
N MET A 551 -14.21 -11.16 2.62
CA MET A 551 -14.43 -10.25 1.49
C MET A 551 -13.20 -10.16 0.58
N ALA A 552 -12.03 -9.83 1.14
CA ALA A 552 -10.80 -9.74 0.37
C ALA A 552 -10.38 -11.10 -0.23
N THR A 553 -10.61 -12.18 0.52
CA THR A 553 -10.30 -13.55 0.08
C THR A 553 -11.10 -13.94 -1.15
N PHE A 554 -12.41 -13.67 -1.17
CA PHE A 554 -13.25 -14.01 -2.32
C PHE A 554 -13.01 -13.07 -3.51
N ILE A 555 -12.79 -11.77 -3.29
CA ILE A 555 -12.44 -10.84 -4.38
C ILE A 555 -11.18 -11.32 -5.11
N THR A 556 -10.12 -11.66 -4.37
CA THR A 556 -8.87 -12.13 -5.00
C THR A 556 -9.01 -13.53 -5.61
N SER A 557 -9.87 -14.37 -5.06
CA SER A 557 -10.15 -15.71 -5.62
C SER A 557 -10.86 -15.61 -6.98
N TRP A 558 -11.90 -14.78 -7.08
CA TRP A 558 -12.60 -14.54 -8.35
C TRP A 558 -11.70 -13.86 -9.39
N ALA A 559 -10.87 -12.91 -8.98
CA ALA A 559 -9.90 -12.27 -9.87
C ALA A 559 -8.88 -13.29 -10.42
N LYS A 560 -8.40 -14.19 -9.56
CA LYS A 560 -7.48 -15.28 -9.97
C LYS A 560 -8.17 -16.28 -10.90
N ASP A 561 -9.40 -16.67 -10.62
CA ASP A 561 -10.20 -17.52 -11.49
C ASP A 561 -10.36 -16.91 -12.89
N TYR A 562 -10.71 -15.62 -12.96
CA TYR A 562 -10.85 -14.88 -14.21
C TYR A 562 -9.56 -14.88 -15.04
N LEU A 563 -8.42 -14.56 -14.40
CA LEU A 563 -7.10 -14.56 -15.05
C LEU A 563 -6.68 -15.97 -15.51
N VAL A 564 -6.80 -16.98 -14.64
CA VAL A 564 -6.35 -18.34 -14.95
C VAL A 564 -7.15 -18.99 -16.07
N LYS A 565 -8.46 -18.73 -16.15
CA LYS A 565 -9.31 -19.19 -17.28
C LYS A 565 -8.83 -18.58 -18.60
N ALA A 566 -8.56 -17.27 -18.64
CA ALA A 566 -7.99 -16.62 -19.84
C ALA A 566 -6.63 -17.21 -20.22
N ILE A 567 -5.77 -17.49 -19.25
CA ILE A 567 -4.47 -18.17 -19.49
C ILE A 567 -4.71 -19.58 -20.05
N ASN A 568 -5.60 -20.38 -19.46
CA ASN A 568 -5.86 -21.75 -19.87
C ASN A 568 -6.32 -21.84 -21.33
N SER A 569 -7.15 -20.92 -21.78
CA SER A 569 -7.62 -20.84 -23.18
C SER A 569 -6.51 -20.44 -24.17
N ASN A 570 -5.43 -19.81 -23.66
CA ASN A 570 -4.30 -19.31 -24.45
C ASN A 570 -2.94 -19.91 -24.01
N TYR A 571 -2.92 -21.03 -23.27
CA TYR A 571 -1.74 -21.54 -22.59
C TYR A 571 -0.54 -21.80 -23.53
N GLU A 572 -0.79 -22.28 -24.76
CA GLU A 572 0.28 -22.55 -25.72
C GLU A 572 1.08 -21.31 -26.16
N ARG A 573 0.50 -20.13 -25.92
CA ARG A 573 1.06 -18.81 -26.24
C ARG A 573 1.41 -17.99 -25.01
N PHE A 574 1.01 -18.46 -23.82
CA PHE A 574 1.18 -17.77 -22.55
C PHE A 574 2.66 -17.65 -22.19
N MET A 575 3.11 -16.44 -21.84
CA MET A 575 4.47 -16.17 -21.40
C MET A 575 4.54 -15.63 -19.99
N TYR A 576 3.69 -14.66 -19.65
CA TYR A 576 3.70 -13.98 -18.35
C TYR A 576 2.31 -13.47 -17.97
N CYS A 577 2.08 -13.37 -16.66
CA CYS A 577 0.92 -12.67 -16.12
C CYS A 577 1.29 -11.94 -14.82
N ASP A 578 0.54 -10.87 -14.53
CA ASP A 578 0.61 -10.19 -13.23
C ASP A 578 -0.75 -9.60 -12.85
N THR A 579 -1.44 -10.26 -11.94
CA THR A 579 -2.70 -9.83 -11.33
C THR A 579 -3.85 -9.67 -12.33
N ASP A 580 -3.79 -8.70 -13.22
CA ASP A 580 -4.78 -8.30 -14.21
C ASP A 580 -4.22 -8.23 -15.63
N SER A 581 -2.93 -8.51 -15.81
CA SER A 581 -2.27 -8.53 -17.11
C SER A 581 -1.92 -9.93 -17.60
N LEU A 582 -1.97 -10.12 -18.93
CA LEU A 582 -1.72 -11.35 -19.64
C LEU A 582 -0.84 -11.08 -20.87
N HIS A 583 0.37 -11.64 -20.90
CA HIS A 583 1.33 -11.47 -21.99
C HIS A 583 1.38 -12.72 -22.84
N LEU A 584 1.05 -12.56 -24.11
CA LEU A 584 0.92 -13.66 -25.08
C LEU A 584 1.84 -13.46 -26.27
N TYR A 585 2.45 -14.55 -26.73
CA TYR A 585 3.13 -14.58 -28.02
C TYR A 585 2.14 -14.50 -29.19
N GLY A 586 2.44 -13.72 -30.23
CA GLY A 586 1.67 -13.59 -31.46
C GLY A 586 0.76 -12.35 -31.46
N THR A 587 -0.38 -12.44 -32.15
CA THR A 587 -1.26 -11.30 -32.43
C THR A 587 -2.59 -11.39 -31.69
N ILE A 588 -3.33 -10.26 -31.64
CA ILE A 588 -4.64 -10.15 -31.01
C ILE A 588 -5.70 -11.06 -31.64
N GLN A 589 -5.64 -11.27 -32.98
CA GLN A 589 -6.59 -12.14 -33.69
C GLN A 589 -6.48 -13.61 -33.28
N GLN A 590 -5.40 -14.00 -32.64
CA GLN A 590 -5.18 -15.37 -32.17
C GLN A 590 -5.64 -15.60 -30.73
N VAL A 591 -6.16 -14.58 -30.05
CA VAL A 591 -6.66 -14.69 -28.66
C VAL A 591 -7.97 -15.47 -28.68
N LYS A 592 -8.10 -16.41 -27.73
CA LYS A 592 -9.26 -17.30 -27.62
C LYS A 592 -10.00 -17.04 -26.31
N GLU A 593 -11.34 -17.06 -26.37
CA GLU A 593 -12.22 -17.03 -25.18
C GLU A 593 -11.95 -15.85 -24.22
N VAL A 594 -11.57 -14.72 -24.79
CA VAL A 594 -11.31 -13.48 -24.05
C VAL A 594 -12.03 -12.34 -24.76
N GLU A 595 -12.88 -11.66 -24.07
CA GLU A 595 -13.60 -10.52 -24.61
C GLU A 595 -12.73 -9.26 -24.57
N ILE A 596 -12.48 -8.68 -25.75
CA ILE A 596 -11.66 -7.49 -25.91
C ILE A 596 -12.57 -6.25 -25.98
N GLY A 597 -12.27 -5.25 -25.14
CA GLY A 597 -13.02 -3.99 -25.14
C GLY A 597 -12.19 -2.84 -24.61
N LYS A 598 -11.87 -1.88 -25.48
CA LYS A 598 -11.06 -0.73 -25.10
C LYS A 598 -11.79 0.12 -24.05
N LYS A 599 -11.18 0.26 -22.87
CA LYS A 599 -11.72 1.01 -21.73
C LYS A 599 -13.10 0.51 -21.24
N VAL A 600 -13.54 -0.67 -21.65
CA VAL A 600 -14.78 -1.28 -21.16
C VAL A 600 -14.50 -2.01 -19.86
N TYR A 601 -15.28 -1.71 -18.86
CA TYR A 601 -15.14 -2.22 -17.50
C TYR A 601 -15.22 -3.76 -17.44
N GLY A 602 -14.20 -4.38 -16.86
CA GLY A 602 -14.10 -5.83 -16.74
C GLY A 602 -13.68 -6.58 -18.01
N LEU A 603 -13.60 -5.90 -19.17
CA LEU A 603 -13.08 -6.50 -20.39
C LEU A 603 -11.55 -6.30 -20.50
N TRP A 604 -10.94 -7.13 -21.33
CA TRP A 604 -9.52 -7.04 -21.64
C TRP A 604 -9.23 -5.93 -22.65
N ASP A 605 -8.25 -5.09 -22.37
CA ASP A 605 -7.73 -4.09 -23.31
C ASP A 605 -6.35 -4.54 -23.85
N ASN A 606 -6.08 -4.25 -25.11
CA ASN A 606 -4.75 -4.44 -25.67
C ASN A 606 -3.89 -3.20 -25.37
N GLU A 607 -3.15 -3.24 -24.25
CA GLU A 607 -2.32 -2.13 -23.81
C GLU A 607 -1.13 -1.90 -24.75
N MET A 608 -0.47 -3.00 -25.19
CA MET A 608 0.73 -2.92 -25.97
C MET A 608 0.91 -4.12 -26.90
N CYS A 609 1.51 -3.88 -28.05
CA CYS A 609 2.11 -4.92 -28.88
C CYS A 609 3.64 -4.75 -28.85
N PHE A 610 4.37 -5.86 -28.74
CA PHE A 610 5.82 -5.84 -28.69
C PHE A 610 6.44 -6.68 -29.79
N GLU A 611 7.71 -6.35 -30.18
CA GLU A 611 8.50 -7.03 -31.23
C GLU A 611 9.65 -7.87 -30.67
N ASP A 612 10.03 -7.68 -29.43
CA ASP A 612 11.02 -8.47 -28.68
C ASP A 612 10.68 -8.46 -27.19
N PHE A 613 11.19 -9.44 -26.45
CA PHE A 613 10.90 -9.58 -25.02
C PHE A 613 12.04 -10.27 -24.27
N LYS A 614 12.13 -9.98 -22.96
CA LYS A 614 13.00 -10.66 -21.99
C LYS A 614 12.25 -10.82 -20.67
N TYR A 615 11.90 -12.04 -20.26
CA TYR A 615 11.27 -12.32 -18.97
C TYR A 615 12.27 -13.05 -18.07
N ILE A 616 12.55 -12.46 -16.92
CA ILE A 616 13.51 -12.95 -15.93
C ILE A 616 12.80 -13.57 -14.74
N GLY A 617 11.66 -13.00 -14.36
CA GLY A 617 10.88 -13.45 -13.22
C GLY A 617 9.66 -12.60 -12.97
N SER A 618 8.93 -12.95 -11.92
CA SER A 618 7.78 -12.16 -11.47
C SER A 618 8.18 -10.71 -11.24
N LYS A 619 7.46 -9.78 -11.89
CA LYS A 619 7.70 -8.32 -11.85
C LYS A 619 9.10 -7.88 -12.30
N ARG A 620 9.75 -8.67 -13.14
CA ARG A 620 11.07 -8.39 -13.74
C ARG A 620 11.10 -8.84 -15.17
N TYR A 621 10.85 -7.94 -16.08
CA TYR A 621 10.82 -8.19 -17.53
C TYR A 621 11.04 -6.92 -18.33
N ALA A 622 11.33 -7.09 -19.61
CA ALA A 622 11.40 -6.01 -20.60
C ALA A 622 10.71 -6.46 -21.89
N GLU A 623 10.01 -5.55 -22.52
CA GLU A 623 9.33 -5.75 -23.80
C GLU A 623 9.62 -4.57 -24.73
N LYS A 624 9.96 -4.86 -25.98
CA LYS A 624 10.24 -3.82 -26.95
C LYS A 624 8.96 -3.42 -27.69
N ASN A 625 8.49 -2.23 -27.45
CA ASN A 625 7.25 -1.72 -28.02
C ASN A 625 7.35 -1.62 -29.55
N ILE A 626 6.39 -2.22 -30.27
CA ILE A 626 6.41 -2.26 -31.76
C ILE A 626 6.21 -0.88 -32.41
N LYS A 627 5.64 0.10 -31.68
CA LYS A 627 5.38 1.44 -32.21
C LYS A 627 6.51 2.42 -31.98
N THR A 628 7.14 2.35 -30.81
CA THR A 628 8.22 3.29 -30.43
C THR A 628 9.60 2.71 -30.67
N HIS A 629 9.71 1.37 -30.81
CA HIS A 629 10.94 0.60 -30.86
C HIS A 629 11.82 0.74 -29.60
N GLU A 630 11.23 1.22 -28.51
CA GLU A 630 11.89 1.37 -27.20
C GLU A 630 11.57 0.19 -26.29
N TRP A 631 12.50 -0.11 -25.38
CA TRP A 631 12.30 -1.13 -24.36
C TRP A 631 11.48 -0.55 -23.19
N GLU A 632 10.33 -1.15 -22.92
CA GLU A 632 9.58 -0.93 -21.70
C GLU A 632 10.04 -1.93 -20.63
N ILE A 633 10.75 -1.41 -19.63
CA ILE A 633 11.36 -2.22 -18.57
C ILE A 633 10.50 -2.15 -17.32
N LYS A 634 10.17 -3.29 -16.75
CA LYS A 634 9.46 -3.43 -15.47
C LYS A 634 10.33 -4.19 -14.47
N CYS A 635 10.69 -3.53 -13.37
CA CYS A 635 11.46 -4.12 -12.29
C CYS A 635 10.94 -3.66 -10.94
N CYS A 636 10.40 -4.58 -10.16
CA CYS A 636 9.86 -4.28 -8.84
C CYS A 636 10.94 -3.67 -7.94
N GLY A 637 10.63 -2.51 -7.34
CA GLY A 637 11.54 -1.78 -6.46
C GLY A 637 12.35 -0.68 -7.14
N LEU A 638 12.24 -0.52 -8.46
CA LEU A 638 12.82 0.59 -9.21
C LEU A 638 11.74 1.61 -9.59
N THR A 639 12.14 2.89 -9.62
CA THR A 639 11.26 3.97 -10.08
C THR A 639 11.26 4.05 -11.61
N ASP A 640 10.21 4.62 -12.20
CA ASP A 640 10.11 4.81 -13.65
C ASP A 640 11.26 5.68 -14.21
N GLU A 641 11.76 6.64 -13.42
CA GLU A 641 12.91 7.47 -13.79
C GLU A 641 14.20 6.65 -13.94
N ILE A 642 14.41 5.72 -13.00
CA ILE A 642 15.56 4.80 -13.04
C ILE A 642 15.41 3.83 -14.22
N MET A 643 14.20 3.32 -14.44
CA MET A 643 13.94 2.38 -15.56
C MET A 643 14.17 3.03 -16.92
N LYS A 644 13.84 4.30 -17.11
CA LYS A 644 14.15 5.04 -18.34
C LYS A 644 15.65 5.18 -18.60
N LYS A 645 16.46 5.30 -17.54
CA LYS A 645 17.92 5.35 -17.67
C LYS A 645 18.55 3.99 -18.02
N LEU A 646 17.74 2.91 -17.97
CA LEU A 646 18.20 1.55 -18.31
C LEU A 646 18.11 1.24 -19.81
N ASP A 647 17.42 2.03 -20.61
CA ASP A 647 17.25 1.79 -22.05
C ASP A 647 18.58 1.78 -22.81
N ASP A 648 19.58 2.52 -22.31
CA ASP A 648 20.95 2.56 -22.86
C ASP A 648 21.86 1.43 -22.37
N ILE A 649 21.42 0.65 -21.36
CA ILE A 649 22.19 -0.42 -20.74
C ILE A 649 21.49 -1.74 -21.01
N ASN A 650 22.17 -2.68 -21.64
CA ASN A 650 21.62 -4.02 -21.84
C ASN A 650 21.64 -4.82 -20.52
N VAL A 651 20.81 -4.36 -19.56
CA VAL A 651 20.73 -4.82 -18.17
C VAL A 651 20.38 -6.29 -18.07
N PHE A 652 19.76 -6.82 -19.14
CA PHE A 652 19.36 -8.21 -19.24
C PHE A 652 20.39 -9.09 -19.97
N ASP A 653 21.53 -8.52 -20.40
CA ASP A 653 22.62 -9.31 -20.94
C ASP A 653 23.42 -9.94 -19.81
N VAL A 654 23.32 -11.24 -19.71
CA VAL A 654 24.08 -12.06 -18.77
C VAL A 654 25.35 -12.54 -19.43
N CYS A 655 26.51 -12.24 -18.83
CA CYS A 655 27.76 -12.85 -19.19
C CYS A 655 28.12 -13.92 -18.17
N GLU A 656 28.44 -15.11 -18.62
CA GLU A 656 28.93 -16.20 -17.75
C GLU A 656 30.34 -15.90 -17.24
N TYR A 657 30.55 -16.09 -15.93
CA TYR A 657 31.86 -16.08 -15.30
C TYR A 657 32.08 -17.35 -14.51
N SER A 658 33.29 -17.85 -14.52
CA SER A 658 33.64 -18.95 -13.66
C SER A 658 33.60 -18.54 -12.17
N ALA A 659 33.28 -19.47 -11.28
CA ALA A 659 33.32 -19.25 -9.83
C ALA A 659 34.67 -18.71 -9.34
N LYS A 660 35.78 -19.02 -10.04
CA LYS A 660 37.13 -18.54 -9.73
C LYS A 660 37.33 -17.05 -10.11
N GLU A 661 36.70 -16.58 -11.18
CA GLU A 661 36.71 -15.17 -11.56
C GLU A 661 35.84 -14.33 -10.64
N LEU A 662 34.63 -14.81 -10.27
CA LEU A 662 33.75 -14.18 -9.34
C LEU A 662 34.35 -14.05 -7.93
N SER A 663 35.14 -15.04 -7.48
CA SER A 663 35.79 -15.00 -6.17
C SER A 663 36.86 -13.91 -6.04
N LYS A 664 37.34 -13.37 -7.15
CA LYS A 664 38.37 -12.30 -7.21
C LYS A 664 37.76 -10.91 -7.40
N MET A 665 36.47 -10.82 -7.69
CA MET A 665 35.81 -9.53 -7.91
C MET A 665 35.45 -8.87 -6.59
N GLU A 666 36.01 -7.71 -6.37
CA GLU A 666 35.57 -6.79 -5.31
C GLU A 666 34.46 -5.87 -5.84
N TYR A 667 33.75 -5.30 -4.90
CA TYR A 667 32.71 -4.32 -5.19
C TYR A 667 33.37 -3.02 -5.68
N PHE A 668 33.18 -2.65 -6.94
CA PHE A 668 33.73 -1.41 -7.46
C PHE A 668 32.80 -0.76 -8.51
N THR A 669 32.90 0.56 -8.63
CA THR A 669 32.29 1.35 -9.66
C THR A 669 33.33 1.63 -10.76
N LYS A 670 32.95 1.47 -12.02
CA LYS A 670 33.74 1.96 -13.15
C LYS A 670 33.02 3.19 -13.73
N GLU A 671 33.80 4.14 -14.25
CA GLU A 671 33.26 5.27 -15.02
C GLU A 671 32.31 4.77 -16.11
N GLY A 672 31.08 5.29 -16.12
CA GLY A 672 30.05 4.89 -17.06
C GLY A 672 29.05 3.86 -16.51
N ASP A 673 28.86 3.73 -15.20
CA ASP A 673 27.72 3.03 -14.57
C ASP A 673 27.70 1.50 -14.66
N ILE A 674 28.85 0.85 -14.75
CA ILE A 674 28.95 -0.61 -14.67
C ILE A 674 29.53 -1.00 -13.30
N TYR A 675 28.79 -1.84 -12.57
CA TYR A 675 29.16 -2.33 -11.26
C TYR A 675 29.29 -3.86 -11.27
N TYR A 676 30.18 -4.37 -10.47
CA TYR A 676 30.41 -5.80 -10.28
C TYR A 676 30.15 -6.16 -8.82
N TYR A 677 29.46 -7.26 -8.59
CA TYR A 677 29.10 -7.72 -7.25
C TYR A 677 29.66 -9.11 -6.99
N LYS A 678 30.14 -9.31 -5.76
CA LYS A 678 30.64 -10.59 -5.29
C LYS A 678 29.53 -11.30 -4.51
N ASP A 679 28.77 -12.17 -5.20
CA ASP A 679 27.87 -13.11 -4.57
C ASP A 679 28.44 -14.51 -4.69
N LYS A 680 28.69 -15.15 -3.53
CA LYS A 680 29.26 -16.52 -3.47
C LYS A 680 28.34 -17.58 -4.08
N ALA A 681 27.07 -17.29 -4.25
CA ALA A 681 26.07 -18.17 -4.84
C ALA A 681 25.79 -17.90 -6.32
N CYS A 682 26.33 -16.81 -6.90
CA CYS A 682 26.03 -16.40 -8.26
C CYS A 682 27.21 -16.70 -9.19
N THR A 683 26.94 -17.49 -10.24
CA THR A 683 27.92 -17.82 -11.32
C THR A 683 27.82 -16.88 -12.50
N GLN A 684 27.06 -15.76 -12.41
CA GLN A 684 26.75 -14.89 -13.53
C GLN A 684 27.12 -13.44 -13.28
N LYS A 685 27.60 -12.78 -14.31
CA LYS A 685 27.84 -11.34 -14.33
C LYS A 685 26.56 -10.60 -14.73
N ILE A 686 26.22 -9.61 -13.94
CA ILE A 686 25.15 -8.68 -14.28
C ILE A 686 25.80 -7.41 -14.81
N ARG A 687 25.52 -7.06 -16.07
CA ARG A 687 25.80 -5.72 -16.58
C ARG A 687 24.66 -4.80 -16.18
N GLY A 688 24.99 -3.73 -15.49
CA GLY A 688 24.07 -2.67 -15.14
C GLY A 688 23.70 -2.68 -13.66
N LEU A 689 24.46 -1.93 -12.89
CA LEU A 689 24.06 -1.42 -11.58
C LEU A 689 23.55 -0.01 -11.77
N ILE A 690 22.40 0.22 -11.17
CA ILE A 690 21.74 1.52 -11.21
C ILE A 690 21.96 2.19 -9.88
N LYS A 691 22.28 3.46 -9.94
CA LYS A 691 22.26 4.29 -8.73
C LYS A 691 20.80 4.51 -8.34
N SER A 692 20.37 3.94 -7.21
CA SER A 692 19.07 4.22 -6.62
C SER A 692 19.25 5.13 -5.39
N LYS A 693 18.32 6.05 -5.20
CA LYS A 693 18.29 6.88 -3.99
C LYS A 693 17.78 6.02 -2.83
N LYS A 694 18.61 5.81 -1.81
CA LYS A 694 18.23 5.16 -0.55
C LYS A 694 18.36 6.12 0.61
N SER A 695 17.43 6.05 1.54
CA SER A 695 17.54 6.79 2.78
C SER A 695 18.58 6.12 3.71
N LYS A 696 19.54 6.88 4.18
CA LYS A 696 20.51 6.48 5.20
C LYS A 696 20.22 7.25 6.49
N ILE A 697 20.03 6.52 7.59
CA ILE A 697 19.85 7.13 8.91
C ILE A 697 21.23 7.55 9.41
N ILE A 698 21.36 8.81 9.80
CA ILE A 698 22.56 9.39 10.37
C ILE A 698 22.21 10.13 11.66
N LYS A 699 23.22 10.59 12.40
CA LYS A 699 23.01 11.40 13.60
C LYS A 699 22.17 12.64 13.28
N GLY A 700 21.10 12.84 14.01
CA GLY A 700 20.18 13.98 13.83
C GLY A 700 19.07 13.77 12.81
N GLY A 701 19.08 12.73 11.97
CA GLY A 701 18.02 12.52 10.99
C GLY A 701 18.30 11.47 9.93
N THR A 702 17.87 11.75 8.71
CA THR A 702 18.00 10.83 7.56
C THR A 702 18.39 11.62 6.33
N ILE A 703 19.41 11.15 5.63
CA ILE A 703 19.80 11.70 4.32
C ILE A 703 19.42 10.74 3.20
N ILE A 704 19.23 11.28 2.02
CA ILE A 704 19.09 10.50 0.79
C ILE A 704 20.47 10.33 0.20
N GLN A 705 20.92 9.09 0.07
CA GLN A 705 22.21 8.75 -0.51
C GLN A 705 22.02 7.90 -1.74
N GLU A 706 22.76 8.18 -2.80
CA GLU A 706 22.83 7.30 -3.94
C GLU A 706 23.56 6.02 -3.55
N GLN A 707 22.90 4.88 -3.75
CA GLN A 707 23.52 3.58 -3.56
C GLN A 707 23.36 2.76 -4.83
N PRO A 708 24.36 1.95 -5.19
CA PRO A 708 24.23 1.05 -6.31
C PRO A 708 23.14 0.00 -6.00
N TYR A 709 22.22 -0.16 -6.92
CA TYR A 709 21.18 -1.19 -6.87
C TYR A 709 21.47 -2.23 -7.93
N MET A 710 21.55 -3.49 -7.52
CA MET A 710 21.81 -4.61 -8.40
C MET A 710 20.51 -5.27 -8.81
N ILE A 711 20.28 -5.38 -10.12
CA ILE A 711 19.21 -6.23 -10.66
C ILE A 711 19.76 -7.66 -10.68
N SER A 712 19.33 -8.46 -9.72
CA SER A 712 19.68 -9.88 -9.68
C SER A 712 18.95 -10.64 -10.79
N LEU A 713 19.69 -11.12 -11.77
CA LEU A 713 19.23 -12.08 -12.75
C LEU A 713 19.46 -13.48 -12.19
N ASN A 714 18.48 -14.06 -11.50
CA ASN A 714 18.55 -15.47 -11.17
C ASN A 714 18.43 -16.30 -12.44
N ASN A 715 19.26 -17.32 -12.60
CA ASN A 715 19.17 -18.32 -13.67
C ASN A 715 17.87 -19.11 -13.55
N TYR A 716 16.80 -18.59 -14.13
CA TYR A 716 15.54 -19.31 -14.21
C TYR A 716 15.48 -20.29 -15.40
N PHE A 717 16.48 -20.25 -16.29
CA PHE A 717 16.53 -21.13 -17.46
C PHE A 717 17.13 -22.51 -17.17
N GLU A 718 17.70 -22.72 -15.98
CA GLU A 718 18.33 -23.98 -15.57
C GLU A 718 17.53 -24.76 -14.50
N ARG A 719 16.32 -24.33 -14.17
CA ARG A 719 15.46 -25.06 -13.22
C ARG A 719 14.34 -25.83 -13.90
#